data_e2a633ac9f2da8a61b6b5877cdc4ca31
#
_entry.id   e2a633ac9f2da8a61b6b5877cdc4ca31
#
_cell.length_a   1.000
_cell.length_b   1.000
_cell.length_c   1.000
_cell.angle_alpha   90.00
_cell.angle_beta   90.00
_cell.angle_gamma   90.00
#
_symmetry.space_group_name_H-M   'P 1'
#
loop_
_entity.id
_entity.type
_entity.pdbx_description
1 polymer ?
#
loop_
_entity_poly.entity_id
_entity_poly.type
_entity_poly.pdbx_seq_one_letter_code
_entity_poly.pdbx_strand_id
1 'polypeptide(L)'
;MRKCDKKKLHVGGYVSAAMLSLTLSTVTAYASSESAGVLLTREVQQTITIKGSVKDADGNPVIGANIQVKGTSIGTISDMDGNFSFQGPAGATVVVSYIGFHSQTIEVKGNEPLQVRLQEDTEVLNEVVVVGYGTQKKANLSGSVASVDSEQLQNRPIQNISSGLQGLMPGVTVTGTNGAPGMDSGNIRIRGIGTLNTASPYILIDGVESETMSAVDPNDIASISVLKDAASAAIYGSKAANGVILITTKRGSTGKPKVSYSGYISFQNATEMIERLDSYEYASMYNQALKSEGKAARFTDEELQKFKDGTDPAYPNTDWYDLAYKTGIQHRHNLNVTGGTEHVNYMASLGYLNQTGVLPNADREQFNARTNLDMKISKRLSAKLNMAFIKNKYSDPSSAYYGGSSDQIIRQLNLIAPWIVARYPDGTWGTISDGSPIAWLDSGMKVVRDNYNFTGTASIDYKILDGLVFTATGSYVNNFQNYSYFQKFIQYNPSKSSDPNSLDERDYRWDRTNYDLLLNYDKTFGKHNLKGLLGWHTEKYNYKYTKAYRKNFPNNELTNINAGDAATQTNEGFTRELSMLSWFARVNYDYAGKYLLEANIRADASSRFAEGHRWGYFPSFSGAWRISEEAFMEGSRSWLSNLKIRASWGMLGNQDALNSTDGSGNYYPSISTYNITATYPFGGALNSGYYQSNYNLIDI
;
A
#
# COMPACT_ATOMS: atom_id res chain seq x y z
N MET A 1 7.13 57.24 37.58
CA MET A 1 8.04 58.01 36.70
C MET A 1 9.24 57.14 36.37
N ARG A 2 9.33 56.67 35.16
CA ARG A 2 10.44 56.53 34.22
C ARG A 2 10.05 55.46 33.19
N LYS A 3 9.83 55.94 31.99
CA LYS A 3 9.64 55.14 30.79
C LYS A 3 10.91 54.33 30.51
N CYS A 4 10.75 53.05 30.17
CA CYS A 4 11.80 52.27 29.54
C CYS A 4 11.22 51.61 28.31
N ASP A 5 11.76 51.96 27.15
CA ASP A 5 11.36 51.53 25.82
C ASP A 5 11.54 50.02 25.62
N LYS A 6 10.50 49.35 25.22
CA LYS A 6 10.54 47.96 24.73
C LYS A 6 10.82 47.93 23.23
N LYS A 7 12.05 47.70 22.83
CA LYS A 7 12.34 47.24 21.47
C LYS A 7 11.89 45.80 21.34
N LYS A 8 10.80 45.57 20.61
CA LYS A 8 10.36 44.27 20.18
C LYS A 8 11.27 43.80 19.03
N LEU A 9 12.04 42.74 19.24
CA LEU A 9 12.59 41.94 18.16
C LEU A 9 11.50 40.95 17.70
N HIS A 10 10.90 41.23 16.58
CA HIS A 10 10.09 40.26 15.85
C HIS A 10 11.02 39.43 14.96
N VAL A 11 11.28 38.19 15.35
CA VAL A 11 11.74 37.13 14.43
C VAL A 11 10.51 36.38 14.03
N GLY A 12 9.80 36.91 13.03
CA GLY A 12 8.75 36.18 12.32
C GLY A 12 9.35 35.49 11.11
N GLY A 13 9.51 34.17 11.20
CA GLY A 13 9.89 33.36 10.06
C GLY A 13 8.74 33.31 9.05
N TYR A 14 8.83 34.08 7.98
CA TYR A 14 7.98 33.91 6.81
C TYR A 14 8.48 32.72 6.00
N VAL A 15 7.82 31.58 6.12
CA VAL A 15 7.81 30.60 5.07
C VAL A 15 6.81 31.10 4.03
N SER A 16 7.30 31.86 3.07
CA SER A 16 6.51 32.30 1.91
C SER A 16 6.26 31.08 1.03
N ALA A 17 5.06 30.54 1.13
CA ALA A 17 4.50 29.69 0.10
C ALA A 17 4.36 30.54 -1.19
N ALA A 18 5.26 30.37 -2.13
CA ALA A 18 5.08 30.88 -3.48
C ALA A 18 3.96 30.06 -4.14
N MET A 19 2.71 30.51 -3.96
CA MET A 19 1.61 30.11 -4.80
C MET A 19 1.85 30.71 -6.19
N LEU A 20 2.19 29.84 -7.12
CA LEU A 20 2.16 30.15 -8.54
C LEU A 20 0.69 30.30 -8.93
N SER A 21 0.17 31.53 -8.94
CA SER A 21 -1.14 31.88 -9.48
C SER A 21 -1.07 31.77 -11.01
N LEU A 22 -1.48 30.60 -11.53
CA LEU A 22 -1.81 30.47 -12.95
C LEU A 22 -3.13 31.20 -13.17
N THR A 23 -3.08 32.43 -13.65
CA THR A 23 -4.23 33.14 -14.23
C THR A 23 -4.64 32.42 -15.50
N LEU A 24 -5.72 31.65 -15.41
CA LEU A 24 -6.46 31.17 -16.58
C LEU A 24 -7.12 32.41 -17.24
N SER A 25 -6.49 32.93 -18.28
CA SER A 25 -7.14 33.87 -19.16
C SER A 25 -8.24 33.13 -19.95
N THR A 26 -9.49 33.38 -19.59
CA THR A 26 -10.65 32.97 -20.36
C THR A 26 -10.65 33.74 -21.69
N VAL A 27 -10.27 33.06 -22.76
CA VAL A 27 -10.54 33.53 -24.12
C VAL A 27 -12.00 33.25 -24.40
N THR A 28 -12.84 34.27 -24.27
CA THR A 28 -14.20 34.27 -24.82
C THR A 28 -14.10 34.43 -26.36
N ALA A 29 -14.22 33.31 -27.07
CA ALA A 29 -14.42 33.34 -28.49
C ALA A 29 -15.89 33.68 -28.77
N TYR A 30 -16.13 34.85 -29.35
CA TYR A 30 -17.40 35.21 -30.00
C TYR A 30 -17.61 34.28 -31.21
N ALA A 31 -18.58 33.40 -31.13
CA ALA A 31 -19.05 32.65 -32.27
C ALA A 31 -20.05 33.51 -33.06
N SER A 32 -19.61 34.12 -34.14
CA SER A 32 -20.48 34.60 -35.19
C SER A 32 -20.97 33.40 -36.00
N SER A 33 -22.30 33.22 -36.02
CA SER A 33 -23.00 32.23 -36.83
C SER A 33 -22.92 32.59 -38.31
N GLU A 34 -22.07 31.92 -39.06
CA GLU A 34 -22.25 31.76 -40.49
C GLU A 34 -22.40 30.25 -40.78
N SER A 35 -23.59 29.91 -41.26
CA SER A 35 -23.93 28.58 -41.73
C SER A 35 -23.18 28.28 -43.04
N ALA A 36 -22.01 27.68 -42.91
CA ALA A 36 -21.37 26.96 -44.00
C ALA A 36 -21.50 25.47 -43.73
N GLY A 37 -22.30 24.79 -44.54
CA GLY A 37 -22.43 23.34 -44.52
C GLY A 37 -21.08 22.69 -44.80
N VAL A 38 -20.40 22.23 -43.74
CA VAL A 38 -19.26 21.35 -43.86
C VAL A 38 -19.82 19.95 -44.08
N LEU A 39 -19.84 19.53 -45.33
CA LEU A 39 -19.89 18.12 -45.70
C LEU A 39 -18.70 17.44 -45.02
N LEU A 40 -18.98 16.76 -43.93
CA LEU A 40 -18.06 15.75 -43.39
C LEU A 40 -17.92 14.66 -44.45
N THR A 41 -16.95 14.80 -45.35
CA THR A 41 -16.44 13.68 -46.12
C THR A 41 -15.84 12.71 -45.13
N ARG A 42 -16.64 11.71 -44.75
CA ARG A 42 -16.14 10.49 -44.10
C ARG A 42 -15.20 9.87 -45.13
N GLU A 43 -13.89 10.06 -44.96
CA GLU A 43 -12.91 9.28 -45.67
C GLU A 43 -13.24 7.80 -45.40
N VAL A 44 -13.75 7.12 -46.40
CA VAL A 44 -13.91 5.68 -46.39
C VAL A 44 -12.49 5.14 -46.40
N GLN A 45 -11.93 4.87 -45.22
CA GLN A 45 -10.63 4.19 -45.08
C GLN A 45 -10.75 2.88 -45.84
N GLN A 46 -10.00 2.78 -46.92
CA GLN A 46 -10.00 1.61 -47.78
C GLN A 46 -9.51 0.42 -46.94
N THR A 47 -10.39 -0.55 -46.70
CA THR A 47 -10.06 -1.79 -45.98
C THR A 47 -9.31 -2.69 -46.92
N ILE A 48 -8.14 -3.18 -46.54
CA ILE A 48 -7.31 -4.11 -47.30
C ILE A 48 -7.17 -5.43 -46.53
N THR A 49 -6.84 -6.51 -47.24
CA THR A 49 -6.47 -7.75 -46.61
C THR A 49 -4.99 -7.72 -46.22
N ILE A 50 -4.72 -7.66 -44.92
CA ILE A 50 -3.38 -7.72 -44.35
C ILE A 50 -3.04 -9.21 -44.15
N LYS A 51 -2.01 -9.71 -44.81
CA LYS A 51 -1.54 -11.07 -44.72
C LYS A 51 -0.04 -11.13 -44.55
N GLY A 52 0.46 -12.22 -44.02
CA GLY A 52 1.91 -12.39 -43.82
C GLY A 52 2.25 -13.68 -43.09
N SER A 53 3.50 -13.80 -42.70
CA SER A 53 4.00 -14.90 -41.88
C SER A 53 4.88 -14.39 -40.74
N VAL A 54 4.80 -15.06 -39.59
CA VAL A 54 5.60 -14.81 -38.40
C VAL A 54 6.56 -15.98 -38.20
N LYS A 55 7.85 -15.67 -38.17
CA LYS A 55 8.92 -16.67 -37.97
C LYS A 55 9.84 -16.20 -36.85
N ASP A 56 10.56 -17.12 -36.22
CA ASP A 56 11.63 -16.83 -35.27
C ASP A 56 12.94 -16.45 -35.99
N ALA A 57 14.00 -16.20 -35.22
CA ALA A 57 15.32 -15.87 -35.75
C ALA A 57 15.93 -17.02 -36.59
N ASP A 58 15.58 -18.27 -36.29
CA ASP A 58 16.05 -19.47 -36.96
C ASP A 58 15.21 -19.84 -38.20
N GLY A 59 14.09 -19.14 -38.42
CA GLY A 59 13.19 -19.34 -39.55
C GLY A 59 12.04 -20.30 -39.30
N ASN A 60 11.86 -20.79 -38.06
CA ASN A 60 10.72 -21.64 -37.69
C ASN A 60 9.44 -20.81 -37.58
N PRO A 61 8.24 -21.40 -37.88
CA PRO A 61 7.00 -20.69 -37.73
C PRO A 61 6.65 -20.45 -36.26
N VAL A 62 6.23 -19.23 -35.93
CA VAL A 62 5.72 -18.88 -34.59
C VAL A 62 4.21 -19.04 -34.59
N ILE A 63 3.72 -20.09 -33.93
CA ILE A 63 2.30 -20.45 -33.86
C ILE A 63 1.60 -19.66 -32.75
N GLY A 64 0.45 -19.04 -33.03
CA GLY A 64 -0.35 -18.33 -32.04
C GLY A 64 0.20 -16.94 -31.69
N ALA A 65 1.12 -16.39 -32.51
CA ALA A 65 1.52 -15.00 -32.35
C ALA A 65 0.31 -14.07 -32.54
N ASN A 66 0.16 -13.06 -31.69
CA ASN A 66 -0.90 -12.06 -31.77
C ASN A 66 -0.50 -10.96 -32.74
N ILE A 67 -1.35 -10.71 -33.75
CA ILE A 67 -1.19 -9.67 -34.76
C ILE A 67 -2.34 -8.69 -34.64
N GLN A 68 -2.10 -7.44 -34.25
CA GLN A 68 -3.13 -6.45 -33.96
C GLN A 68 -2.81 -5.08 -34.55
N VAL A 69 -3.81 -4.41 -35.11
CA VAL A 69 -3.69 -3.01 -35.53
C VAL A 69 -3.59 -2.14 -34.29
N LYS A 70 -2.51 -1.34 -34.21
CA LYS A 70 -2.18 -0.51 -33.06
C LYS A 70 -3.33 0.42 -32.65
N GLY A 71 -3.74 0.34 -31.42
CA GLY A 71 -4.83 1.19 -30.86
C GLY A 71 -6.25 0.74 -31.23
N THR A 72 -6.42 -0.45 -31.79
CA THR A 72 -7.75 -1.01 -32.13
C THR A 72 -7.88 -2.44 -31.61
N SER A 73 -9.11 -3.00 -31.68
CA SER A 73 -9.36 -4.43 -31.45
C SER A 73 -9.27 -5.30 -32.73
N ILE A 74 -8.88 -4.72 -33.88
CA ILE A 74 -8.77 -5.43 -35.14
C ILE A 74 -7.47 -6.21 -35.17
N GLY A 75 -7.53 -7.53 -35.34
CA GLY A 75 -6.34 -8.40 -35.35
C GLY A 75 -6.68 -9.85 -35.54
N THR A 76 -5.65 -10.71 -35.49
CA THR A 76 -5.74 -12.16 -35.63
C THR A 76 -4.57 -12.83 -34.92
N ILE A 77 -4.52 -14.15 -34.93
CA ILE A 77 -3.37 -14.94 -34.48
C ILE A 77 -2.77 -15.71 -35.65
N SER A 78 -1.47 -16.02 -35.60
CA SER A 78 -0.82 -16.88 -36.59
C SER A 78 -1.24 -18.34 -36.47
N ASP A 79 -1.36 -19.04 -37.61
CA ASP A 79 -1.71 -20.45 -37.72
C ASP A 79 -0.51 -21.39 -37.44
N MET A 80 -0.69 -22.68 -37.67
CA MET A 80 0.33 -23.73 -37.44
C MET A 80 1.60 -23.58 -38.32
N ASP A 81 1.49 -22.89 -39.45
CA ASP A 81 2.59 -22.58 -40.37
C ASP A 81 3.14 -21.16 -40.13
N GLY A 82 2.66 -20.48 -39.09
CA GLY A 82 3.01 -19.10 -38.76
C GLY A 82 2.34 -18.04 -39.64
N ASN A 83 1.42 -18.41 -40.54
CA ASN A 83 0.75 -17.47 -41.44
C ASN A 83 -0.42 -16.77 -40.73
N PHE A 84 -0.74 -15.56 -41.21
CA PHE A 84 -1.92 -14.81 -40.73
C PHE A 84 -2.60 -14.04 -41.88
N SER A 85 -3.89 -13.81 -41.74
CA SER A 85 -4.67 -12.97 -42.65
C SER A 85 -5.87 -12.38 -41.95
N PHE A 86 -6.09 -11.06 -42.09
CA PHE A 86 -7.26 -10.36 -41.57
C PHE A 86 -7.54 -9.06 -42.34
N GLN A 87 -8.73 -8.49 -42.16
CA GLN A 87 -9.12 -7.24 -42.80
C GLN A 87 -8.74 -6.06 -41.88
N GLY A 88 -8.04 -5.05 -42.45
CA GLY A 88 -7.61 -3.86 -41.70
C GLY A 88 -7.51 -2.62 -42.58
N PRO A 89 -7.37 -1.42 -41.99
CA PRO A 89 -7.23 -0.17 -42.74
C PRO A 89 -5.94 -0.13 -43.58
N ALA A 90 -6.00 0.44 -44.76
CA ALA A 90 -4.78 0.69 -45.56
C ALA A 90 -3.86 1.66 -44.82
N GLY A 91 -2.54 1.38 -44.82
CA GLY A 91 -1.55 2.18 -44.09
C GLY A 91 -1.55 1.97 -42.56
N ALA A 92 -2.24 0.92 -42.09
CA ALA A 92 -2.27 0.62 -40.66
C ALA A 92 -0.90 0.24 -40.11
N THR A 93 -0.63 0.60 -38.86
CA THR A 93 0.51 0.09 -38.11
C THR A 93 0.07 -1.17 -37.36
N VAL A 94 0.72 -2.30 -37.61
CA VAL A 94 0.43 -3.57 -37.00
C VAL A 94 1.48 -3.89 -35.94
N VAL A 95 1.05 -4.32 -34.75
CA VAL A 95 1.91 -4.84 -33.68
C VAL A 95 1.81 -6.36 -33.70
N VAL A 96 2.96 -7.02 -33.84
CA VAL A 96 3.08 -8.47 -33.76
C VAL A 96 3.79 -8.83 -32.46
N SER A 97 3.16 -9.64 -31.62
CA SER A 97 3.68 -10.03 -30.30
C SER A 97 3.47 -11.51 -30.04
N TYR A 98 4.42 -12.12 -29.34
CA TYR A 98 4.33 -13.51 -28.87
C TYR A 98 5.09 -13.64 -27.56
N ILE A 99 4.65 -14.53 -26.67
CA ILE A 99 5.28 -14.77 -25.37
C ILE A 99 6.70 -15.28 -25.57
N GLY A 100 7.69 -14.58 -25.00
CA GLY A 100 9.11 -14.91 -25.14
C GLY A 100 9.80 -14.28 -26.35
N PHE A 101 9.15 -13.35 -27.04
CA PHE A 101 9.70 -12.65 -28.19
C PHE A 101 9.50 -11.12 -28.07
N HIS A 102 10.45 -10.35 -28.62
CA HIS A 102 10.29 -8.90 -28.76
C HIS A 102 9.16 -8.56 -29.71
N SER A 103 8.22 -7.74 -29.26
CA SER A 103 7.12 -7.25 -30.09
C SER A 103 7.67 -6.36 -31.22
N GLN A 104 7.23 -6.61 -32.45
CA GLN A 104 7.55 -5.80 -33.63
C GLN A 104 6.36 -4.94 -34.03
N THR A 105 6.67 -3.68 -34.41
CA THR A 105 5.67 -2.75 -34.95
C THR A 105 6.01 -2.48 -36.41
N ILE A 106 5.07 -2.78 -37.33
CA ILE A 106 5.29 -2.74 -38.78
C ILE A 106 4.19 -1.90 -39.42
N GLU A 107 4.58 -0.98 -40.28
CA GLU A 107 3.66 -0.19 -41.09
C GLU A 107 3.28 -0.98 -42.36
N VAL A 108 1.97 -1.17 -42.60
CA VAL A 108 1.48 -1.88 -43.76
C VAL A 108 1.52 -1.03 -45.01
N LYS A 109 2.46 -1.32 -45.90
CA LYS A 109 2.60 -0.62 -47.18
C LYS A 109 1.95 -1.42 -48.32
N GLY A 110 0.65 -1.20 -48.51
CA GLY A 110 -0.08 -1.86 -49.59
C GLY A 110 -0.50 -3.32 -49.29
N ASN A 111 -0.64 -4.16 -50.36
CA ASN A 111 -1.15 -5.54 -50.27
C ASN A 111 -0.05 -6.62 -50.21
N GLU A 112 1.21 -6.22 -50.04
CA GLU A 112 2.33 -7.18 -49.97
C GLU A 112 2.28 -8.00 -48.67
N PRO A 113 2.59 -9.30 -48.70
CA PRO A 113 2.64 -10.14 -47.50
C PRO A 113 3.73 -9.65 -46.54
N LEU A 114 3.35 -9.41 -45.29
CA LEU A 114 4.30 -9.06 -44.24
C LEU A 114 5.17 -10.26 -43.86
N GLN A 115 6.49 -10.08 -43.89
CA GLN A 115 7.44 -11.06 -43.38
C GLN A 115 7.93 -10.59 -42.03
N VAL A 116 7.44 -11.20 -40.95
CA VAL A 116 7.78 -10.83 -39.59
C VAL A 116 8.79 -11.84 -39.03
N ARG A 117 9.95 -11.35 -38.60
CA ARG A 117 10.91 -12.17 -37.85
C ARG A 117 10.96 -11.69 -36.41
N LEU A 118 10.37 -12.42 -35.50
CA LEU A 118 10.46 -12.15 -34.09
C LEU A 118 11.83 -12.61 -33.54
N GLN A 119 12.47 -11.72 -32.79
CA GLN A 119 13.68 -12.07 -32.04
C GLN A 119 13.25 -12.54 -30.66
N GLU A 120 13.86 -13.61 -30.18
CA GLU A 120 13.65 -14.07 -28.81
C GLU A 120 13.95 -12.96 -27.82
N ASP A 121 13.05 -12.81 -26.87
CA ASP A 121 13.23 -11.86 -25.77
C ASP A 121 14.24 -12.43 -24.76
N THR A 122 15.51 -12.23 -25.06
CA THR A 122 16.60 -12.56 -24.12
C THR A 122 16.70 -11.57 -22.96
N GLU A 123 15.87 -10.50 -22.92
CA GLU A 123 15.86 -9.53 -21.82
C GLU A 123 15.39 -10.15 -20.50
N VAL A 124 14.54 -11.17 -20.53
CA VAL A 124 14.13 -11.91 -19.31
C VAL A 124 15.34 -12.47 -18.54
N LEU A 125 16.43 -12.83 -19.22
CA LEU A 125 17.67 -13.28 -18.58
C LEU A 125 18.56 -12.13 -18.12
N ASN A 126 18.41 -10.93 -18.68
CA ASN A 126 19.14 -9.72 -18.29
C ASN A 126 18.38 -8.84 -17.31
N GLU A 127 17.15 -9.21 -16.94
CA GLU A 127 16.38 -8.48 -15.94
C GLU A 127 17.20 -8.29 -14.66
N VAL A 128 17.30 -7.04 -14.21
CA VAL A 128 18.05 -6.66 -13.01
C VAL A 128 17.04 -6.51 -11.86
N VAL A 129 17.26 -7.26 -10.80
CA VAL A 129 16.42 -7.25 -9.60
C VAL A 129 17.14 -6.55 -8.47
N VAL A 130 16.43 -5.70 -7.74
CA VAL A 130 16.95 -5.09 -6.51
C VAL A 130 17.00 -6.15 -5.42
N VAL A 131 18.18 -6.34 -4.85
CA VAL A 131 18.46 -7.25 -3.74
C VAL A 131 19.28 -6.48 -2.72
N GLY A 132 18.86 -6.42 -1.50
CA GLY A 132 19.45 -5.70 -0.37
C GLY A 132 20.76 -4.95 -0.63
N TYR A 133 20.74 -3.65 -0.53
CA TYR A 133 21.89 -2.76 -0.76
C TYR A 133 22.60 -2.87 -2.13
N GLY A 134 21.86 -3.35 -3.16
CA GLY A 134 22.42 -3.46 -4.51
C GLY A 134 21.47 -4.08 -5.52
N THR A 135 21.96 -4.31 -6.72
CA THR A 135 21.22 -4.93 -7.80
C THR A 135 21.97 -6.15 -8.34
N GLN A 136 21.22 -7.17 -8.75
CA GLN A 136 21.77 -8.38 -9.38
C GLN A 136 20.93 -8.77 -10.61
N LYS A 137 21.57 -9.39 -11.60
CA LYS A 137 20.84 -10.01 -12.70
C LYS A 137 19.99 -11.15 -12.16
N LYS A 138 18.72 -11.24 -12.57
CA LYS A 138 17.79 -12.31 -12.15
C LYS A 138 18.35 -13.71 -12.40
N ALA A 139 19.06 -13.87 -13.52
CA ALA A 139 19.75 -15.12 -13.85
C ALA A 139 20.81 -15.53 -12.81
N ASN A 140 21.48 -14.57 -12.18
CA ASN A 140 22.59 -14.79 -11.22
C ASN A 140 22.13 -14.85 -9.75
N LEU A 141 20.83 -14.75 -9.48
CA LEU A 141 20.32 -14.89 -8.12
C LEU A 141 20.45 -16.33 -7.63
N SER A 142 21.10 -16.54 -6.50
CA SER A 142 21.16 -17.81 -5.78
C SER A 142 20.03 -17.96 -4.75
N GLY A 143 19.47 -16.83 -4.25
CA GLY A 143 18.32 -16.79 -3.35
C GLY A 143 16.97 -16.82 -4.08
N SER A 144 15.87 -16.97 -3.31
CA SER A 144 14.49 -17.00 -3.80
C SER A 144 13.88 -15.60 -3.81
N VAL A 145 13.88 -14.95 -4.96
CA VAL A 145 13.31 -13.61 -5.15
C VAL A 145 12.18 -13.69 -6.18
N ALA A 146 11.07 -13.01 -5.92
CA ALA A 146 10.02 -12.73 -6.91
C ALA A 146 10.00 -11.23 -7.18
N SER A 147 9.74 -10.83 -8.43
CA SER A 147 9.63 -9.43 -8.84
C SER A 147 8.36 -9.22 -9.64
N VAL A 148 7.78 -8.04 -9.49
CA VAL A 148 6.67 -7.50 -10.30
C VAL A 148 7.10 -6.11 -10.75
N ASP A 149 6.93 -5.81 -12.01
CA ASP A 149 7.22 -4.51 -12.59
C ASP A 149 6.00 -3.56 -12.57
N SER A 150 6.23 -2.31 -12.97
CA SER A 150 5.19 -1.28 -12.96
C SER A 150 4.06 -1.56 -13.96
N GLU A 151 4.31 -2.25 -15.07
CA GLU A 151 3.30 -2.51 -16.09
C GLU A 151 2.23 -3.47 -15.58
N GLN A 152 2.65 -4.53 -14.88
CA GLN A 152 1.74 -5.50 -14.26
C GLN A 152 0.86 -4.88 -13.17
N LEU A 153 1.37 -3.84 -12.47
CA LEU A 153 0.61 -3.13 -11.45
C LEU A 153 -0.34 -2.08 -12.04
N GLN A 154 0.06 -1.37 -13.10
CA GLN A 154 -0.72 -0.26 -13.67
C GLN A 154 -1.96 -0.73 -14.44
N ASN A 155 -1.98 -1.94 -14.95
CA ASN A 155 -3.11 -2.52 -15.67
C ASN A 155 -4.31 -2.88 -14.76
N ARG A 156 -4.23 -2.57 -13.47
CA ARG A 156 -5.30 -2.81 -12.49
C ARG A 156 -5.68 -1.50 -11.80
N PRO A 157 -6.97 -1.19 -11.61
CA PRO A 157 -7.41 -0.06 -10.78
C PRO A 157 -7.22 -0.39 -9.31
N ILE A 158 -5.96 -0.41 -8.84
CA ILE A 158 -5.61 -0.76 -7.47
C ILE A 158 -5.84 0.43 -6.54
N GLN A 159 -6.53 0.18 -5.44
CA GLN A 159 -6.73 1.14 -4.36
C GLN A 159 -5.50 1.21 -3.47
N ASN A 160 -4.92 0.05 -3.16
CA ASN A 160 -3.74 -0.13 -2.33
C ASN A 160 -2.76 -1.10 -3.02
N ILE A 161 -1.46 -0.85 -2.86
CA ILE A 161 -0.42 -1.68 -3.47
C ILE A 161 -0.50 -3.12 -2.96
N SER A 162 -0.82 -3.33 -1.68
CA SER A 162 -0.93 -4.67 -1.10
C SER A 162 -1.99 -5.52 -1.83
N SER A 163 -3.17 -4.95 -2.10
CA SER A 163 -4.23 -5.65 -2.85
C SER A 163 -3.83 -5.88 -4.32
N GLY A 164 -3.05 -4.96 -4.90
CA GLY A 164 -2.51 -5.09 -6.25
C GLY A 164 -1.53 -6.27 -6.41
N LEU A 165 -0.89 -6.71 -5.33
CA LEU A 165 0.04 -7.86 -5.36
C LEU A 165 -0.66 -9.22 -5.31
N GLN A 166 -1.96 -9.27 -5.02
CA GLN A 166 -2.70 -10.51 -4.88
C GLN A 166 -2.67 -11.32 -6.19
N GLY A 167 -2.18 -12.57 -6.09
CA GLY A 167 -2.08 -13.48 -7.22
C GLY A 167 -0.92 -13.22 -8.20
N LEU A 168 -0.11 -12.16 -8.00
CA LEU A 168 1.01 -11.84 -8.90
C LEU A 168 2.32 -12.54 -8.54
N MET A 169 2.50 -12.90 -7.27
CA MET A 169 3.78 -13.43 -6.80
C MET A 169 3.61 -14.81 -6.14
N PRO A 170 4.28 -15.86 -6.63
CA PRO A 170 4.26 -17.18 -5.98
C PRO A 170 4.80 -17.10 -4.56
N GLY A 171 4.07 -17.68 -3.58
CA GLY A 171 4.46 -17.71 -2.17
C GLY A 171 4.24 -16.40 -1.41
N VAL A 172 3.52 -15.44 -2.00
CA VAL A 172 3.00 -14.24 -1.34
C VAL A 172 1.49 -14.35 -1.25
N THR A 173 0.96 -14.36 -0.06
CA THR A 173 -0.49 -14.36 0.19
C THR A 173 -0.92 -12.98 0.67
N VAL A 174 -1.98 -12.44 0.10
CA VAL A 174 -2.58 -11.18 0.52
C VAL A 174 -4.03 -11.44 0.88
N THR A 175 -4.38 -11.15 2.13
CA THR A 175 -5.76 -11.27 2.63
C THR A 175 -6.27 -9.88 3.01
N GLY A 176 -7.32 -9.43 2.33
CA GLY A 176 -8.04 -8.22 2.71
C GLY A 176 -8.88 -8.49 3.97
N THR A 177 -8.87 -7.54 4.90
CA THR A 177 -9.67 -7.62 6.14
C THR A 177 -10.74 -6.56 6.20
N ASN A 178 -10.56 -5.47 5.45
CA ASN A 178 -11.50 -4.35 5.39
C ASN A 178 -11.43 -3.73 3.99
N GLY A 179 -12.58 -3.36 3.44
CA GLY A 179 -12.69 -2.68 2.13
C GLY A 179 -12.98 -1.19 2.24
N ALA A 180 -13.04 -0.62 3.46
CA ALA A 180 -13.32 0.80 3.65
C ALA A 180 -12.18 1.68 3.11
N PRO A 181 -12.49 2.86 2.56
CA PRO A 181 -11.51 3.80 2.04
C PRO A 181 -10.40 4.11 3.05
N GLY A 182 -9.13 3.91 2.65
CA GLY A 182 -7.97 4.14 3.51
C GLY A 182 -7.68 3.05 4.55
N MET A 183 -8.56 2.07 4.71
CA MET A 183 -8.40 0.91 5.60
C MET A 183 -8.30 -0.41 4.83
N ASP A 184 -8.21 -0.35 3.52
CA ASP A 184 -8.21 -1.44 2.54
C ASP A 184 -6.83 -2.13 2.39
N SER A 185 -5.92 -1.94 3.33
CA SER A 185 -4.62 -2.60 3.35
C SER A 185 -4.77 -4.10 3.58
N GLY A 186 -4.32 -4.90 2.63
CA GLY A 186 -4.27 -6.35 2.80
C GLY A 186 -3.14 -6.79 3.73
N ASN A 187 -3.40 -7.79 4.54
CA ASN A 187 -2.38 -8.48 5.33
C ASN A 187 -1.52 -9.35 4.40
N ILE A 188 -0.24 -9.00 4.28
CA ILE A 188 0.71 -9.74 3.44
C ILE A 188 1.41 -10.79 4.28
N ARG A 189 1.52 -12.01 3.74
CA ARG A 189 2.31 -13.10 4.31
C ARG A 189 3.19 -13.71 3.23
N ILE A 190 4.46 -13.95 3.60
CA ILE A 190 5.43 -14.57 2.72
C ILE A 190 5.71 -15.97 3.24
N ARG A 191 5.34 -17.02 2.44
CA ARG A 191 5.47 -18.43 2.79
C ARG A 191 4.74 -18.85 4.07
N GLY A 192 3.65 -18.13 4.44
CA GLY A 192 2.81 -18.45 5.57
C GLY A 192 3.19 -17.70 6.86
N ILE A 193 2.75 -18.22 7.99
CA ILE A 193 2.93 -17.64 9.34
C ILE A 193 3.96 -18.49 10.09
N GLY A 194 5.08 -17.89 10.46
CA GLY A 194 6.16 -18.54 11.23
C GLY A 194 6.27 -18.09 12.69
N THR A 195 5.33 -17.25 13.17
CA THR A 195 5.35 -16.68 14.53
C THR A 195 3.94 -16.56 15.08
N LEU A 196 3.79 -16.62 16.41
CA LEU A 196 2.51 -16.36 17.10
C LEU A 196 2.18 -14.86 17.22
N ASN A 197 3.14 -13.99 16.94
CA ASN A 197 3.00 -12.54 16.98
C ASN A 197 2.84 -11.94 15.56
N THR A 198 3.33 -10.73 15.35
CA THR A 198 3.24 -10.05 14.05
C THR A 198 4.07 -10.79 13.00
N ALA A 199 3.40 -11.35 11.99
CA ALA A 199 4.01 -12.04 10.85
C ALA A 199 4.09 -11.16 9.60
N SER A 200 4.10 -9.84 9.75
CA SER A 200 4.21 -8.89 8.64
C SER A 200 5.62 -8.86 8.07
N PRO A 201 5.79 -8.81 6.75
CA PRO A 201 7.10 -8.68 6.14
C PRO A 201 7.73 -7.31 6.41
N TYR A 202 9.05 -7.25 6.34
CA TYR A 202 9.79 -6.00 6.40
C TYR A 202 9.69 -5.24 5.08
N ILE A 203 9.19 -4.00 5.11
CA ILE A 203 8.92 -3.22 3.90
C ILE A 203 9.95 -2.09 3.78
N LEU A 204 10.59 -1.99 2.61
CA LEU A 204 11.48 -0.88 2.28
C LEU A 204 11.05 -0.19 0.98
N ILE A 205 11.04 1.14 1.00
CA ILE A 205 10.81 1.99 -0.17
C ILE A 205 12.10 2.75 -0.47
N ASP A 206 12.70 2.49 -1.62
CA ASP A 206 14.03 3.03 -2.01
C ASP A 206 15.11 2.82 -0.92
N GLY A 207 15.06 1.68 -0.21
CA GLY A 207 16.01 1.32 0.85
C GLY A 207 15.66 1.86 2.24
N VAL A 208 14.59 2.64 2.38
CA VAL A 208 14.13 3.21 3.66
C VAL A 208 12.95 2.39 4.20
N GLU A 209 12.99 2.03 5.47
CA GLU A 209 11.91 1.30 6.13
C GLU A 209 10.60 2.09 6.13
N SER A 210 9.52 1.41 5.77
CA SER A 210 8.16 1.92 5.84
C SER A 210 7.25 0.95 6.58
N GLU A 211 6.37 1.46 7.42
CA GLU A 211 5.39 0.64 8.13
C GLU A 211 4.24 0.19 7.23
N THR A 212 4.06 0.85 6.10
CA THR A 212 2.98 0.58 5.15
C THR A 212 3.42 0.75 3.70
N MET A 213 2.86 -0.06 2.81
CA MET A 213 3.03 0.12 1.37
C MET A 213 2.27 1.35 0.84
N SER A 214 1.30 1.87 1.59
CA SER A 214 0.54 3.09 1.21
C SER A 214 1.38 4.38 1.26
N ALA A 215 2.63 4.31 1.73
CA ALA A 215 3.58 5.43 1.72
C ALA A 215 4.19 5.73 0.34
N VAL A 216 3.68 5.10 -0.73
CA VAL A 216 4.07 5.40 -2.12
C VAL A 216 2.84 5.29 -3.03
N ASP A 217 2.76 6.16 -4.04
CA ASP A 217 1.72 6.05 -5.06
C ASP A 217 2.05 4.89 -6.02
N PRO A 218 1.07 4.02 -6.37
CA PRO A 218 1.30 2.94 -7.33
C PRO A 218 1.89 3.39 -8.66
N ASN A 219 1.55 4.60 -9.13
CA ASN A 219 2.08 5.14 -10.37
C ASN A 219 3.56 5.55 -10.29
N ASP A 220 4.09 5.75 -9.08
CA ASP A 220 5.50 6.08 -8.86
C ASP A 220 6.41 4.85 -8.76
N ILE A 221 5.84 3.64 -8.73
CA ILE A 221 6.59 2.39 -8.59
C ILE A 221 7.21 1.99 -9.93
N ALA A 222 8.48 1.62 -9.89
CA ALA A 222 9.19 0.98 -11.00
C ALA A 222 9.10 -0.56 -10.89
N SER A 223 9.38 -1.09 -9.69
CA SER A 223 9.30 -2.54 -9.42
C SER A 223 9.11 -2.84 -7.94
N ILE A 224 8.56 -4.03 -7.67
CA ILE A 224 8.48 -4.59 -6.32
C ILE A 224 9.19 -5.94 -6.34
N SER A 225 10.16 -6.13 -5.44
CA SER A 225 10.88 -7.37 -5.24
C SER A 225 10.57 -7.95 -3.88
N VAL A 226 10.34 -9.25 -3.79
CA VAL A 226 10.06 -9.96 -2.54
C VAL A 226 11.14 -11.01 -2.29
N LEU A 227 11.89 -10.83 -1.18
CA LEU A 227 12.92 -11.75 -0.71
C LEU A 227 12.24 -12.80 0.18
N LYS A 228 12.25 -14.06 -0.25
CA LYS A 228 11.41 -15.12 0.35
C LYS A 228 12.16 -16.15 1.16
N ASP A 229 13.48 -16.16 1.12
CA ASP A 229 14.31 -17.12 1.86
C ASP A 229 15.36 -16.41 2.71
N ALA A 230 15.96 -17.18 3.63
CA ALA A 230 16.94 -16.65 4.55
C ALA A 230 18.19 -16.12 3.84
N ALA A 231 18.64 -16.74 2.74
CA ALA A 231 19.84 -16.28 2.04
C ALA A 231 19.65 -14.92 1.40
N SER A 232 18.52 -14.69 0.71
CA SER A 232 18.21 -13.39 0.09
C SER A 232 17.91 -12.29 1.12
N ALA A 233 17.33 -12.64 2.28
CA ALA A 233 16.86 -11.70 3.29
C ALA A 233 17.88 -11.45 4.43
N ALA A 234 18.93 -12.28 4.60
CA ALA A 234 19.86 -12.21 5.73
C ALA A 234 20.58 -10.87 5.87
N ILE A 235 20.78 -10.15 4.77
CA ILE A 235 21.38 -8.82 4.81
C ILE A 235 20.56 -7.81 5.64
N TYR A 236 19.28 -8.11 5.94
CA TYR A 236 18.37 -7.33 6.78
C TYR A 236 18.24 -7.87 8.21
N GLY A 237 18.86 -9.00 8.53
CA GLY A 237 19.10 -9.52 9.87
C GLY A 237 17.86 -9.69 10.74
N SER A 238 17.84 -8.96 11.86
CA SER A 238 16.82 -9.07 12.92
C SER A 238 15.43 -8.56 12.54
N LYS A 239 15.22 -8.00 11.35
CA LYS A 239 13.92 -7.54 10.84
C LYS A 239 13.35 -8.41 9.72
N ALA A 240 14.09 -9.45 9.29
CA ALA A 240 13.83 -10.15 8.04
C ALA A 240 13.17 -11.53 8.19
N ALA A 241 12.86 -11.99 9.40
CA ALA A 241 12.31 -13.33 9.64
C ALA A 241 11.03 -13.65 8.86
N ASN A 242 10.19 -12.64 8.62
CA ASN A 242 8.93 -12.79 7.89
C ASN A 242 9.06 -12.46 6.38
N GLY A 243 10.30 -12.39 5.87
CA GLY A 243 10.60 -11.95 4.50
C GLY A 243 10.67 -10.44 4.34
N VAL A 244 11.13 -9.99 3.17
CA VAL A 244 11.37 -8.58 2.88
C VAL A 244 10.70 -8.18 1.57
N ILE A 245 10.04 -7.03 1.55
CA ILE A 245 9.46 -6.40 0.36
C ILE A 245 10.27 -5.14 0.03
N LEU A 246 10.85 -5.11 -1.15
CA LEU A 246 11.61 -3.98 -1.67
C LEU A 246 10.80 -3.27 -2.75
N ILE A 247 10.41 -2.04 -2.51
CA ILE A 247 9.72 -1.19 -3.47
C ILE A 247 10.73 -0.20 -4.02
N THR A 248 10.91 -0.22 -5.34
CA THR A 248 11.77 0.74 -6.05
C THR A 248 10.90 1.70 -6.82
N THR A 249 11.16 3.00 -6.67
CA THR A 249 10.40 4.03 -7.37
C THR A 249 11.04 4.41 -8.70
N LYS A 250 10.23 5.00 -9.59
CA LYS A 250 10.67 5.49 -10.90
C LYS A 250 11.74 6.56 -10.74
N ARG A 251 12.68 6.58 -11.69
CA ARG A 251 13.75 7.58 -11.76
C ARG A 251 13.78 8.26 -13.12
N GLY A 252 14.43 9.40 -13.18
CA GLY A 252 14.71 10.06 -14.44
C GLY A 252 15.73 9.29 -15.28
N SER A 253 15.70 9.53 -16.57
CA SER A 253 16.72 9.06 -17.54
C SER A 253 17.18 10.21 -18.40
N THR A 254 18.41 10.11 -18.89
CA THR A 254 18.97 11.11 -19.84
C THR A 254 18.08 11.20 -21.08
N GLY A 255 17.65 12.40 -21.43
CA GLY A 255 16.78 12.67 -22.57
C GLY A 255 15.88 13.88 -22.36
N LYS A 256 15.07 14.16 -23.38
CA LYS A 256 14.08 15.24 -23.30
C LYS A 256 13.05 14.96 -22.21
N PRO A 257 12.52 15.99 -21.53
CA PRO A 257 11.46 15.83 -20.56
C PRO A 257 10.26 15.07 -21.15
N LYS A 258 9.79 14.04 -20.44
CA LYS A 258 8.55 13.32 -20.73
C LYS A 258 7.53 13.65 -19.65
N VAL A 259 6.37 14.15 -20.05
CA VAL A 259 5.23 14.40 -19.16
C VAL A 259 4.22 13.28 -19.38
N SER A 260 3.83 12.63 -18.33
CA SER A 260 2.82 11.55 -18.33
C SER A 260 1.70 11.91 -17.37
N TYR A 261 0.48 11.82 -17.85
CA TYR A 261 -0.72 11.92 -17.02
C TYR A 261 -1.46 10.59 -17.08
N SER A 262 -1.87 10.10 -15.91
CA SER A 262 -2.78 8.96 -15.79
C SER A 262 -3.93 9.31 -14.86
N GLY A 263 -5.13 8.85 -15.20
CA GLY A 263 -6.30 9.08 -14.38
C GLY A 263 -7.40 8.08 -14.70
N TYR A 264 -8.24 7.81 -13.69
CA TYR A 264 -9.43 6.96 -13.86
C TYR A 264 -10.53 7.38 -12.90
N ILE A 265 -11.77 6.99 -13.25
CA ILE A 265 -12.94 7.01 -12.39
C ILE A 265 -13.41 5.57 -12.25
N SER A 266 -13.78 5.16 -11.03
CA SER A 266 -14.26 3.82 -10.70
C SER A 266 -15.51 3.91 -9.84
N PHE A 267 -16.47 3.04 -10.11
CA PHE A 267 -17.68 2.86 -9.32
C PHE A 267 -17.55 1.58 -8.51
N GLN A 268 -17.83 1.67 -7.22
CA GLN A 268 -17.64 0.59 -6.27
C GLN A 268 -18.98 0.17 -5.67
N ASN A 269 -19.31 -1.10 -5.80
CA ASN A 269 -20.50 -1.70 -5.22
C ASN A 269 -20.09 -2.96 -4.46
N ALA A 270 -20.92 -3.40 -3.51
CA ALA A 270 -20.77 -4.71 -2.93
C ALA A 270 -20.94 -5.77 -4.04
N THR A 271 -19.99 -6.70 -4.14
CA THR A 271 -20.03 -7.76 -5.18
C THR A 271 -21.01 -8.85 -4.83
N GLU A 272 -21.22 -9.10 -3.54
CA GLU A 272 -22.13 -10.11 -3.03
C GLU A 272 -22.69 -9.64 -1.68
N MET A 273 -23.98 -9.79 -1.49
CA MET A 273 -24.67 -9.51 -0.25
C MET A 273 -25.35 -10.80 0.21
N ILE A 274 -25.37 -11.01 1.52
CA ILE A 274 -26.06 -12.17 2.09
C ILE A 274 -27.56 -12.01 1.85
N GLU A 275 -28.19 -12.99 1.21
CA GLU A 275 -29.65 -13.05 1.09
C GLU A 275 -30.28 -13.14 2.46
N ARG A 276 -31.29 -12.34 2.68
CA ARG A 276 -32.01 -12.25 3.97
C ARG A 276 -33.46 -12.59 3.77
N LEU A 277 -34.03 -13.21 4.79
CA LEU A 277 -35.47 -13.46 4.84
C LEU A 277 -36.22 -12.13 4.88
N ASP A 278 -37.36 -12.08 4.21
CA ASP A 278 -38.33 -11.00 4.39
C ASP A 278 -38.99 -11.03 5.76
N SER A 279 -39.80 -10.02 6.07
CA SER A 279 -40.44 -9.91 7.37
C SER A 279 -41.43 -11.03 7.67
N TYR A 280 -42.16 -11.52 6.66
CA TYR A 280 -43.10 -12.63 6.81
C TYR A 280 -42.34 -13.95 7.07
N GLU A 281 -41.33 -14.24 6.27
CA GLU A 281 -40.54 -15.46 6.41
C GLU A 281 -39.83 -15.48 7.78
N TYR A 282 -39.17 -14.37 8.12
CA TYR A 282 -38.44 -14.25 9.37
C TYR A 282 -39.39 -14.37 10.59
N ALA A 283 -40.53 -13.67 10.58
CA ALA A 283 -41.53 -13.74 11.67
C ALA A 283 -42.10 -15.15 11.80
N SER A 284 -42.39 -15.82 10.68
CA SER A 284 -42.89 -17.20 10.65
C SER A 284 -41.88 -18.19 11.25
N MET A 285 -40.61 -18.08 10.85
CA MET A 285 -39.52 -18.91 11.38
C MET A 285 -39.27 -18.63 12.88
N TYR A 286 -39.37 -17.36 13.29
CA TYR A 286 -39.21 -16.96 14.67
C TYR A 286 -40.32 -17.58 15.55
N ASN A 287 -41.60 -17.57 15.11
CA ASN A 287 -42.68 -18.23 15.76
C ASN A 287 -42.49 -19.77 15.87
N GLN A 288 -41.95 -20.36 14.79
CA GLN A 288 -41.64 -21.79 14.77
C GLN A 288 -40.55 -22.15 15.80
N ALA A 289 -39.51 -21.32 15.90
CA ALA A 289 -38.44 -21.49 16.89
C ALA A 289 -39.01 -21.42 18.34
N LEU A 290 -39.82 -20.39 18.62
CA LEU A 290 -40.49 -20.28 19.95
C LEU A 290 -41.34 -21.47 20.26
N LYS A 291 -42.15 -21.97 19.29
CA LYS A 291 -42.95 -23.15 19.46
C LYS A 291 -42.11 -24.40 19.76
N SER A 292 -40.95 -24.54 19.10
CA SER A 292 -40.04 -25.65 19.38
C SER A 292 -39.44 -25.61 20.78
N GLU A 293 -39.32 -24.41 21.38
CA GLU A 293 -38.92 -24.22 22.76
C GLU A 293 -40.10 -24.33 23.77
N GLY A 294 -41.29 -24.65 23.31
CA GLY A 294 -42.50 -24.69 24.15
C GLY A 294 -43.02 -23.31 24.59
N LYS A 295 -42.59 -22.24 23.90
CA LYS A 295 -43.02 -20.87 24.16
C LYS A 295 -44.20 -20.47 23.26
N ALA A 296 -44.95 -19.45 23.67
CA ALA A 296 -46.02 -18.87 22.88
C ALA A 296 -45.44 -18.17 21.64
N ALA A 297 -46.16 -18.21 20.53
CA ALA A 297 -45.83 -17.44 19.33
C ALA A 297 -45.79 -15.94 19.66
N ARG A 298 -44.85 -15.23 19.06
CA ARG A 298 -44.73 -13.79 19.21
C ARG A 298 -45.70 -13.02 18.30
N PHE A 299 -45.93 -13.54 17.11
CA PHE A 299 -46.78 -12.92 16.10
C PHE A 299 -48.01 -13.78 15.88
N THR A 300 -49.20 -13.16 15.83
CA THR A 300 -50.47 -13.80 15.48
C THR A 300 -50.51 -14.10 13.97
N ASP A 301 -51.41 -14.96 13.53
CA ASP A 301 -51.61 -15.25 12.10
C ASP A 301 -52.09 -14.01 11.34
N GLU A 302 -52.84 -13.10 11.97
CA GLU A 302 -53.24 -11.83 11.40
C GLU A 302 -52.02 -10.91 11.15
N GLU A 303 -51.11 -10.82 12.11
CA GLU A 303 -49.88 -10.05 11.99
C GLU A 303 -48.96 -10.63 10.91
N LEU A 304 -48.81 -11.95 10.83
CA LEU A 304 -48.07 -12.62 9.77
C LEU A 304 -48.67 -12.30 8.39
N GLN A 305 -50.03 -12.28 8.30
CA GLN A 305 -50.68 -11.91 7.04
C GLN A 305 -50.41 -10.44 6.65
N LYS A 306 -50.37 -9.51 7.62
CA LYS A 306 -50.01 -8.11 7.37
C LYS A 306 -48.59 -7.94 6.89
N PHE A 307 -47.61 -8.68 7.41
CA PHE A 307 -46.23 -8.73 6.89
C PHE A 307 -46.20 -9.24 5.46
N LYS A 308 -46.98 -10.27 5.15
CA LYS A 308 -47.07 -10.86 3.82
C LYS A 308 -47.69 -9.91 2.79
N ASP A 309 -48.73 -9.18 3.18
CA ASP A 309 -49.46 -8.26 2.31
C ASP A 309 -48.64 -6.97 2.05
N GLY A 310 -47.75 -6.57 2.97
CA GLY A 310 -46.83 -5.43 2.84
C GLY A 310 -47.50 -4.08 2.67
N THR A 311 -48.81 -3.95 3.03
CA THR A 311 -49.58 -2.72 2.81
C THR A 311 -49.71 -1.86 4.07
N ASP A 312 -49.48 -2.44 5.24
CA ASP A 312 -49.56 -1.76 6.53
C ASP A 312 -48.21 -1.25 6.98
N PRO A 313 -47.96 0.09 7.06
CA PRO A 313 -46.71 0.66 7.52
C PRO A 313 -46.24 0.21 8.92
N ALA A 314 -47.16 -0.27 9.75
CA ALA A 314 -46.80 -0.80 11.05
C ALA A 314 -46.18 -2.21 11.00
N TYR A 315 -46.30 -2.87 9.84
CA TYR A 315 -45.75 -4.20 9.59
C TYR A 315 -44.79 -4.15 8.37
N PRO A 316 -43.65 -3.46 8.49
CA PRO A 316 -42.75 -3.21 7.39
C PRO A 316 -41.99 -4.44 6.97
N ASN A 317 -41.46 -4.37 5.72
CA ASN A 317 -40.40 -5.23 5.27
C ASN A 317 -39.18 -4.33 4.96
N THR A 318 -38.33 -4.12 5.98
CA THR A 318 -37.19 -3.18 5.87
C THR A 318 -35.98 -3.89 5.29
N ASP A 319 -35.57 -3.46 4.10
CA ASP A 319 -34.26 -3.83 3.54
C ASP A 319 -33.18 -2.92 4.12
N TRP A 320 -32.52 -3.42 5.15
CA TRP A 320 -31.45 -2.70 5.86
C TRP A 320 -30.21 -2.50 5.03
N TYR A 321 -29.96 -3.38 4.03
CA TYR A 321 -28.80 -3.25 3.16
C TYR A 321 -29.03 -2.15 2.12
N ASP A 322 -30.19 -2.10 1.49
CA ASP A 322 -30.53 -1.06 0.52
C ASP A 322 -30.52 0.35 1.16
N LEU A 323 -30.95 0.45 2.42
CA LEU A 323 -30.88 1.71 3.17
C LEU A 323 -29.44 2.15 3.45
N ALA A 324 -28.54 1.20 3.78
CA ALA A 324 -27.21 1.49 4.27
C ALA A 324 -26.17 1.58 3.14
N TYR A 325 -26.18 0.64 2.18
CA TYR A 325 -25.15 0.54 1.17
C TYR A 325 -25.48 1.41 -0.06
N LYS A 326 -24.47 2.10 -0.55
CA LYS A 326 -24.57 2.98 -1.70
C LYS A 326 -23.41 2.69 -2.67
N THR A 327 -23.53 3.16 -3.91
CA THR A 327 -22.41 3.12 -4.86
C THR A 327 -21.33 4.11 -4.43
N GLY A 328 -20.15 3.61 -4.14
CA GLY A 328 -18.97 4.44 -3.91
C GLY A 328 -18.34 4.90 -5.23
N ILE A 329 -17.75 6.08 -5.23
CA ILE A 329 -17.05 6.65 -6.40
C ILE A 329 -15.60 6.90 -6.01
N GLN A 330 -14.69 6.48 -6.88
CA GLN A 330 -13.28 6.77 -6.74
C GLN A 330 -12.75 7.41 -8.01
N HIS A 331 -11.96 8.48 -7.87
CA HIS A 331 -11.18 8.99 -8.98
C HIS A 331 -9.74 9.26 -8.54
N ARG A 332 -8.82 8.99 -9.45
CA ARG A 332 -7.38 9.21 -9.25
C ARG A 332 -6.81 9.99 -10.41
N HIS A 333 -5.88 10.88 -10.10
CA HIS A 333 -5.11 11.66 -11.05
C HIS A 333 -3.64 11.60 -10.65
N ASN A 334 -2.76 11.33 -11.60
CA ASN A 334 -1.32 11.35 -11.39
C ASN A 334 -0.64 12.05 -12.56
N LEU A 335 0.21 13.01 -12.23
CA LEU A 335 1.07 13.72 -13.18
C LEU A 335 2.51 13.38 -12.86
N ASN A 336 3.25 12.85 -13.83
CA ASN A 336 4.64 12.50 -13.69
C ASN A 336 5.47 13.17 -14.77
N VAL A 337 6.62 13.74 -14.37
CA VAL A 337 7.59 14.36 -15.25
C VAL A 337 8.94 13.69 -15.03
N THR A 338 9.50 13.10 -16.07
CA THR A 338 10.83 12.49 -16.05
C THR A 338 11.72 13.08 -17.14
N GLY A 339 13.00 13.23 -16.86
CA GLY A 339 13.95 13.74 -17.83
C GLY A 339 15.36 13.77 -17.25
N GLY A 340 16.29 14.29 -18.04
CA GLY A 340 17.64 14.46 -17.53
C GLY A 340 18.66 14.83 -18.60
N THR A 341 19.85 15.14 -18.12
CA THR A 341 21.06 15.39 -18.86
C THR A 341 22.09 14.34 -18.50
N GLU A 342 23.31 14.44 -19.05
CA GLU A 342 24.42 13.58 -18.63
C GLU A 342 24.84 13.78 -17.17
N HIS A 343 24.48 14.93 -16.57
CA HIS A 343 24.84 15.29 -15.20
C HIS A 343 23.71 15.16 -14.18
N VAL A 344 22.46 15.37 -14.59
CA VAL A 344 21.32 15.35 -13.68
C VAL A 344 20.14 14.63 -14.33
N ASN A 345 19.67 13.57 -13.69
CA ASN A 345 18.41 12.93 -14.02
C ASN A 345 17.39 13.23 -12.92
N TYR A 346 16.15 13.46 -13.32
CA TYR A 346 15.10 13.82 -12.38
C TYR A 346 13.78 13.14 -12.70
N MET A 347 13.04 12.86 -11.65
CA MET A 347 11.62 12.47 -11.68
C MET A 347 10.88 13.33 -10.67
N ALA A 348 9.76 13.89 -11.06
CA ALA A 348 8.82 14.56 -10.17
C ALA A 348 7.40 14.05 -10.45
N SER A 349 6.65 13.75 -9.41
CA SER A 349 5.26 13.34 -9.52
C SER A 349 4.36 14.08 -8.54
N LEU A 350 3.12 14.29 -8.97
CA LEU A 350 2.01 14.79 -8.16
C LEU A 350 0.81 13.86 -8.35
N GLY A 351 0.21 13.44 -7.26
CA GLY A 351 -0.95 12.56 -7.28
C GLY A 351 -2.09 13.08 -6.40
N TYR A 352 -3.31 12.82 -6.84
CA TYR A 352 -4.53 13.08 -6.11
C TYR A 352 -5.45 11.87 -6.21
N LEU A 353 -6.02 11.45 -5.09
CA LEU A 353 -7.04 10.42 -4.99
C LEU A 353 -8.18 10.95 -4.14
N ASN A 354 -9.41 10.79 -4.63
CA ASN A 354 -10.61 10.93 -3.82
C ASN A 354 -11.47 9.67 -3.98
N GLN A 355 -12.00 9.19 -2.87
CA GLN A 355 -12.79 7.97 -2.82
C GLN A 355 -13.88 8.10 -1.78
N THR A 356 -15.12 7.79 -2.17
CA THR A 356 -16.23 7.54 -1.24
C THR A 356 -16.44 6.04 -1.12
N GLY A 357 -16.73 5.56 0.07
CA GLY A 357 -17.01 4.14 0.32
C GLY A 357 -18.44 3.76 -0.01
N VAL A 358 -18.72 2.47 0.12
CA VAL A 358 -20.07 1.91 -0.05
C VAL A 358 -20.98 2.19 1.14
N LEU A 359 -20.42 2.52 2.32
CA LEU A 359 -21.16 3.05 3.45
C LEU A 359 -21.02 4.58 3.49
N PRO A 360 -22.08 5.35 3.78
CA PRO A 360 -22.00 6.79 3.98
C PRO A 360 -20.96 7.16 5.05
N ASN A 361 -20.30 8.30 4.89
CA ASN A 361 -19.25 8.81 5.78
C ASN A 361 -17.93 8.02 5.78
N ALA A 362 -17.79 7.02 4.92
CA ALA A 362 -16.54 6.34 4.65
C ALA A 362 -15.85 7.02 3.46
N ASP A 363 -14.92 7.92 3.71
CA ASP A 363 -14.30 8.74 2.67
C ASP A 363 -12.78 8.69 2.76
N ARG A 364 -12.09 8.92 1.64
CA ARG A 364 -10.64 9.09 1.58
C ARG A 364 -10.26 10.19 0.60
N GLU A 365 -9.33 11.03 1.04
CA GLU A 365 -8.67 12.02 0.20
C GLU A 365 -7.16 11.91 0.39
N GLN A 366 -6.42 11.78 -0.71
CA GLN A 366 -4.97 11.67 -0.65
C GLN A 366 -4.31 12.61 -1.66
N PHE A 367 -3.29 13.33 -1.17
CA PHE A 367 -2.34 14.07 -1.99
C PHE A 367 -0.95 13.45 -1.81
N ASN A 368 -0.22 13.29 -2.89
CA ASN A 368 1.16 12.85 -2.85
C ASN A 368 2.03 13.68 -3.78
N ALA A 369 3.25 13.90 -3.35
CA ALA A 369 4.31 14.52 -4.14
C ALA A 369 5.60 13.75 -3.95
N ARG A 370 6.31 13.48 -5.03
CA ARG A 370 7.62 12.80 -5.01
C ARG A 370 8.59 13.47 -5.93
N THR A 371 9.86 13.52 -5.52
CA THR A 371 10.98 13.96 -6.37
C THR A 371 12.16 13.04 -6.13
N ASN A 372 12.73 12.51 -7.22
CA ASN A 372 13.96 11.73 -7.24
C ASN A 372 14.95 12.44 -8.15
N LEU A 373 16.14 12.76 -7.62
CA LEU A 373 17.24 13.40 -8.32
C LEU A 373 18.48 12.52 -8.26
N ASP A 374 19.09 12.25 -9.40
CA ASP A 374 20.38 11.59 -9.53
C ASP A 374 21.37 12.57 -10.18
N MET A 375 22.46 12.91 -9.48
CA MET A 375 23.41 13.93 -9.89
C MET A 375 24.80 13.35 -10.04
N LYS A 376 25.44 13.53 -11.19
CA LYS A 376 26.85 13.23 -11.43
C LYS A 376 27.67 14.51 -11.28
N ILE A 377 28.24 14.73 -10.10
CA ILE A 377 28.98 15.94 -9.75
C ILE A 377 30.36 15.92 -10.42
N SER A 378 31.00 14.75 -10.50
CA SER A 378 32.25 14.53 -11.17
C SER A 378 32.38 13.07 -11.64
N LYS A 379 33.51 12.72 -12.30
CA LYS A 379 33.82 11.33 -12.70
C LYS A 379 33.88 10.35 -11.49
N ARG A 380 34.09 10.87 -10.27
CA ARG A 380 34.23 10.07 -9.04
C ARG A 380 33.17 10.31 -8.01
N LEU A 381 32.39 11.39 -8.14
CA LEU A 381 31.40 11.79 -7.13
C LEU A 381 30.01 11.88 -7.77
N SER A 382 29.06 11.15 -7.23
CA SER A 382 27.64 11.31 -7.53
C SER A 382 26.83 11.45 -6.24
N ALA A 383 25.67 12.09 -6.36
CA ALA A 383 24.74 12.28 -5.27
C ALA A 383 23.33 11.93 -5.71
N LYS A 384 22.52 11.46 -4.77
CA LYS A 384 21.09 11.16 -4.96
C LYS A 384 20.29 11.86 -3.89
N LEU A 385 19.14 12.40 -4.27
CA LEU A 385 18.19 12.99 -3.34
C LEU A 385 16.79 12.47 -3.68
N ASN A 386 16.14 11.82 -2.72
CA ASN A 386 14.77 11.38 -2.86
C ASN A 386 13.93 12.07 -1.77
N MET A 387 12.82 12.66 -2.16
CA MET A 387 11.87 13.27 -1.24
C MET A 387 10.47 12.82 -1.61
N ALA A 388 9.67 12.45 -0.62
CA ALA A 388 8.28 12.10 -0.79
C ALA A 388 7.45 12.72 0.33
N PHE A 389 6.28 13.20 -0.02
CA PHE A 389 5.28 13.69 0.91
C PHE A 389 3.92 13.10 0.54
N ILE A 390 3.20 12.60 1.55
CA ILE A 390 1.84 12.10 1.40
C ILE A 390 0.99 12.68 2.52
N LYS A 391 -0.13 13.30 2.15
CA LYS A 391 -1.23 13.60 3.04
C LYS A 391 -2.37 12.64 2.70
N ASN A 392 -2.85 11.87 3.68
CA ASN A 392 -3.92 10.90 3.50
C ASN A 392 -4.95 11.07 4.62
N LYS A 393 -6.06 11.74 4.30
CA LYS A 393 -7.20 11.92 5.20
C LYS A 393 -8.27 10.89 4.86
N TYR A 394 -8.69 10.12 5.85
CA TYR A 394 -9.80 9.19 5.66
C TYR A 394 -10.72 9.16 6.87
N SER A 395 -11.95 8.81 6.63
CA SER A 395 -12.98 8.68 7.64
C SER A 395 -13.63 7.30 7.60
N ASP A 396 -14.05 6.84 8.75
CA ASP A 396 -14.76 5.59 8.96
C ASP A 396 -16.05 5.89 9.72
N PRO A 397 -17.26 5.53 9.19
CA PRO A 397 -18.51 5.75 9.88
C PRO A 397 -18.51 5.02 11.22
N SER A 398 -19.13 5.64 12.21
CA SER A 398 -19.01 5.20 13.59
C SER A 398 -20.37 4.97 14.22
N SER A 399 -20.44 3.98 15.12
CA SER A 399 -21.59 3.75 15.98
C SER A 399 -21.42 4.47 17.32
N ALA A 400 -22.53 4.73 18.00
CA ALA A 400 -22.52 5.22 19.38
C ALA A 400 -22.21 4.12 20.41
N TYR A 401 -21.93 2.91 19.94
CA TYR A 401 -21.73 1.74 20.78
C TYR A 401 -20.27 1.27 20.73
N TYR A 402 -19.66 1.03 21.89
CA TYR A 402 -18.30 0.48 22.05
C TYR A 402 -17.23 0.99 21.06
N GLY A 403 -16.76 2.22 21.27
CA GLY A 403 -15.57 2.70 20.61
C GLY A 403 -15.68 2.96 19.11
N GLY A 404 -16.91 2.95 18.59
CA GLY A 404 -17.28 3.51 17.30
C GLY A 404 -16.47 3.05 16.10
N SER A 405 -16.89 1.98 15.44
CA SER A 405 -16.33 1.58 14.14
C SER A 405 -17.44 1.16 13.19
N SER A 406 -17.16 1.16 11.88
CA SER A 406 -18.03 0.61 10.85
C SER A 406 -18.36 -0.87 11.06
N ASP A 407 -17.48 -1.63 11.72
CA ASP A 407 -17.71 -3.03 12.07
C ASP A 407 -18.98 -3.21 12.90
N GLN A 408 -19.25 -2.30 13.85
CA GLN A 408 -20.46 -2.34 14.66
C GLN A 408 -21.70 -2.00 13.84
N ILE A 409 -21.58 -1.08 12.89
CA ILE A 409 -22.69 -0.76 11.96
C ILE A 409 -23.00 -1.99 11.10
N ILE A 410 -22.00 -2.59 10.49
CA ILE A 410 -22.14 -3.79 9.65
C ILE A 410 -22.72 -4.95 10.48
N ARG A 411 -22.21 -5.16 11.69
CA ARG A 411 -22.74 -6.17 12.61
C ARG A 411 -24.22 -5.95 12.87
N GLN A 412 -24.63 -4.71 13.16
CA GLN A 412 -26.03 -4.41 13.45
C GLN A 412 -26.93 -4.55 12.22
N LEU A 413 -26.44 -4.14 11.03
CA LEU A 413 -27.17 -4.37 9.77
C LEU A 413 -27.40 -5.86 9.51
N ASN A 414 -26.50 -6.74 9.98
CA ASN A 414 -26.67 -8.19 9.88
C ASN A 414 -27.60 -8.80 10.93
N LEU A 415 -27.76 -8.14 12.08
CA LEU A 415 -28.56 -8.69 13.21
C LEU A 415 -29.99 -8.15 13.27
N ILE A 416 -30.23 -6.94 12.75
CA ILE A 416 -31.52 -6.28 12.87
C ILE A 416 -32.59 -7.00 12.03
N ALA A 417 -33.76 -7.26 12.66
CA ALA A 417 -34.84 -7.95 11.99
C ALA A 417 -35.55 -7.05 10.95
N PRO A 418 -36.03 -7.61 9.83
CA PRO A 418 -36.70 -6.85 8.78
C PRO A 418 -38.06 -6.26 9.19
N TRP A 419 -38.72 -6.79 10.22
CA TRP A 419 -39.99 -6.25 10.76
C TRP A 419 -39.80 -4.96 11.57
N ILE A 420 -38.57 -4.52 11.84
CA ILE A 420 -38.33 -3.28 12.57
C ILE A 420 -38.38 -2.13 11.57
N VAL A 421 -39.20 -1.12 11.87
CA VAL A 421 -39.26 0.13 11.07
C VAL A 421 -37.96 0.86 11.15
N ALA A 422 -37.35 1.24 10.02
CA ALA A 422 -36.11 1.99 10.04
C ALA A 422 -36.30 3.40 10.63
N ARG A 423 -37.34 4.09 10.16
CA ARG A 423 -37.74 5.42 10.65
C ARG A 423 -39.22 5.58 10.62
N TYR A 424 -39.82 5.99 11.75
CA TYR A 424 -41.23 6.24 11.89
C TYR A 424 -41.66 7.56 11.25
N PRO A 425 -42.97 7.75 10.91
CA PRO A 425 -43.48 9.00 10.33
C PRO A 425 -43.28 10.24 11.20
N ASP A 426 -43.19 10.06 12.53
CA ASP A 426 -42.89 11.13 13.50
C ASP A 426 -41.39 11.49 13.56
N GLY A 427 -40.56 10.84 12.74
CA GLY A 427 -39.15 11.07 12.66
C GLY A 427 -38.30 10.26 13.65
N THR A 428 -38.92 9.46 14.53
CA THR A 428 -38.20 8.59 15.44
C THR A 428 -37.65 7.35 14.74
N TRP A 429 -36.63 6.72 15.35
CA TRP A 429 -35.92 5.59 14.76
C TRP A 429 -36.38 4.27 15.40
N GLY A 430 -36.53 3.27 14.57
CA GLY A 430 -36.60 1.89 15.04
C GLY A 430 -35.24 1.45 15.59
N THR A 431 -35.26 0.80 16.72
CA THR A 431 -34.05 0.45 17.47
C THR A 431 -34.01 -1.00 17.87
N ILE A 432 -32.81 -1.52 18.02
CA ILE A 432 -32.45 -2.72 18.76
C ILE A 432 -31.77 -2.34 20.08
N SER A 433 -31.22 -3.34 20.81
CA SER A 433 -30.54 -3.08 22.11
C SER A 433 -29.50 -1.96 22.03
N ASP A 434 -28.77 -1.89 20.97
CA ASP A 434 -27.59 -1.01 20.83
C ASP A 434 -27.90 0.35 20.17
N GLY A 435 -29.05 0.51 19.52
CA GLY A 435 -29.45 1.73 18.83
C GLY A 435 -30.01 1.45 17.44
N SER A 436 -29.73 2.31 16.46
CA SER A 436 -30.16 2.16 15.08
C SER A 436 -28.98 2.37 14.14
N PRO A 437 -28.62 1.39 13.30
CA PRO A 437 -27.49 1.52 12.38
C PRO A 437 -27.69 2.65 11.36
N ILE A 438 -28.94 2.87 10.90
CA ILE A 438 -29.25 3.96 9.95
C ILE A 438 -29.17 5.32 10.65
N ALA A 439 -29.64 5.44 11.90
CA ALA A 439 -29.50 6.68 12.66
C ALA A 439 -28.02 7.06 12.87
N TRP A 440 -27.14 6.09 13.06
CA TRP A 440 -25.69 6.34 13.17
C TRP A 440 -25.13 6.88 11.85
N LEU A 441 -25.48 6.25 10.73
CA LEU A 441 -25.05 6.71 9.40
C LEU A 441 -25.57 8.10 9.06
N ASP A 442 -26.87 8.36 9.30
CA ASP A 442 -27.52 9.65 9.03
C ASP A 442 -27.01 10.77 9.94
N SER A 443 -26.56 10.44 11.15
CA SER A 443 -25.97 11.44 12.07
C SER A 443 -24.67 12.06 11.51
N GLY A 444 -24.02 11.39 10.54
CA GLY A 444 -22.71 11.77 10.04
C GLY A 444 -21.56 11.54 11.03
N MET A 445 -21.82 10.73 12.08
CA MET A 445 -20.81 10.37 13.07
C MET A 445 -19.73 9.50 12.45
N LYS A 446 -18.47 9.91 12.61
CA LYS A 446 -17.33 9.23 12.00
C LYS A 446 -16.04 9.46 12.79
N VAL A 447 -15.15 8.50 12.71
CA VAL A 447 -13.74 8.66 13.08
C VAL A 447 -13.03 9.28 11.89
N VAL A 448 -12.29 10.34 12.13
CA VAL A 448 -11.43 10.99 11.11
C VAL A 448 -9.97 10.75 11.46
N ARG A 449 -9.18 10.33 10.48
CA ARG A 449 -7.72 10.21 10.58
C ARG A 449 -7.08 11.04 9.49
N ASP A 450 -6.22 11.98 9.88
CA ASP A 450 -5.46 12.84 8.97
C ASP A 450 -3.97 12.52 9.15
N ASN A 451 -3.41 11.83 8.15
CA ASN A 451 -2.06 11.30 8.19
C ASN A 451 -1.15 12.12 7.28
N TYR A 452 0.01 12.47 7.80
CA TYR A 452 1.07 13.13 7.07
C TYR A 452 2.33 12.26 7.13
N ASN A 453 2.85 11.90 5.97
CA ASN A 453 4.09 11.15 5.84
C ASN A 453 5.09 11.96 5.03
N PHE A 454 6.28 12.15 5.58
CA PHE A 454 7.42 12.72 4.87
C PHE A 454 8.58 11.72 4.92
N THR A 455 9.19 11.49 3.77
CA THR A 455 10.42 10.69 3.64
C THR A 455 11.44 11.49 2.85
N GLY A 456 12.61 11.71 3.43
CA GLY A 456 13.76 12.34 2.78
C GLY A 456 14.98 11.43 2.86
N THR A 457 15.69 11.25 1.73
CA THR A 457 16.92 10.47 1.66
C THR A 457 17.95 11.22 0.83
N ALA A 458 19.15 11.39 1.37
CA ALA A 458 20.29 11.91 0.67
C ALA A 458 21.43 10.88 0.68
N SER A 459 22.03 10.63 -0.48
CA SER A 459 23.12 9.68 -0.65
C SER A 459 24.24 10.25 -1.49
N ILE A 460 25.46 9.93 -1.12
CA ILE A 460 26.68 10.31 -1.84
C ILE A 460 27.45 9.04 -2.16
N ASP A 461 27.76 8.83 -3.43
CA ASP A 461 28.63 7.76 -3.92
C ASP A 461 29.99 8.35 -4.31
N TYR A 462 31.07 7.84 -3.73
CA TYR A 462 32.44 8.23 -4.05
C TYR A 462 33.22 7.03 -4.59
N LYS A 463 33.61 7.10 -5.86
CA LYS A 463 34.46 6.11 -6.54
C LYS A 463 35.90 6.27 -6.10
N ILE A 464 36.36 5.41 -5.18
CA ILE A 464 37.73 5.41 -4.64
C ILE A 464 38.70 4.99 -5.75
N LEU A 465 38.39 3.87 -6.40
CA LEU A 465 39.10 3.33 -7.56
C LEU A 465 38.14 2.51 -8.42
N ASP A 466 38.56 2.01 -9.57
CA ASP A 466 37.71 1.20 -10.44
C ASP A 466 37.31 -0.09 -9.74
N GLY A 467 35.98 -0.26 -9.63
CA GLY A 467 35.38 -1.36 -8.94
C GLY A 467 35.18 -1.14 -7.43
N LEU A 468 35.71 -0.05 -6.82
CA LEU A 468 35.51 0.22 -5.39
C LEU A 468 34.79 1.56 -5.17
N VAL A 469 33.57 1.49 -4.61
CA VAL A 469 32.73 2.66 -4.35
C VAL A 469 32.36 2.70 -2.87
N PHE A 470 32.57 3.87 -2.26
CA PHE A 470 32.07 4.21 -0.94
C PHE A 470 30.74 4.96 -1.08
N THR A 471 29.72 4.53 -0.34
CA THR A 471 28.40 5.18 -0.30
C THR A 471 28.10 5.61 1.12
N ALA A 472 27.69 6.86 1.31
CA ALA A 472 27.14 7.36 2.56
C ALA A 472 25.69 7.81 2.30
N THR A 473 24.74 7.29 3.09
CA THR A 473 23.32 7.62 2.98
C THR A 473 22.79 8.07 4.34
N GLY A 474 22.01 9.15 4.33
CA GLY A 474 21.20 9.57 5.46
C GLY A 474 19.73 9.62 5.05
N SER A 475 18.83 9.09 5.89
CA SER A 475 17.41 9.17 5.65
C SER A 475 16.63 9.59 6.90
N TYR A 476 15.56 10.32 6.67
CA TYR A 476 14.62 10.76 7.69
C TYR A 476 13.19 10.47 7.25
N VAL A 477 12.44 9.79 8.11
CA VAL A 477 11.01 9.53 7.95
C VAL A 477 10.28 10.20 9.10
N ASN A 478 9.25 10.97 8.80
CA ASN A 478 8.36 11.54 9.79
C ASN A 478 6.92 11.20 9.44
N ASN A 479 6.22 10.61 10.38
CA ASN A 479 4.79 10.33 10.29
C ASN A 479 4.08 11.08 11.42
N PHE A 480 3.01 11.76 11.06
CA PHE A 480 2.10 12.40 12.00
C PHE A 480 0.68 11.99 11.66
N GLN A 481 -0.06 11.49 12.65
CA GLN A 481 -1.47 11.17 12.54
C GLN A 481 -2.25 11.93 13.58
N ASN A 482 -3.22 12.70 13.13
CA ASN A 482 -4.28 13.24 13.96
C ASN A 482 -5.50 12.33 13.85
N TYR A 483 -6.00 11.88 14.99
CA TYR A 483 -7.23 11.09 15.13
C TYR A 483 -8.26 11.94 15.86
N SER A 484 -9.47 12.06 15.31
CA SER A 484 -10.59 12.77 15.94
C SER A 484 -11.86 11.94 15.83
N TYR A 485 -12.51 11.72 16.96
CA TYR A 485 -13.79 11.06 17.06
C TYR A 485 -14.73 11.86 17.93
N PHE A 486 -15.76 12.44 17.31
CA PHE A 486 -16.85 13.10 18.02
C PHE A 486 -18.07 12.17 18.02
N GLN A 487 -18.35 11.54 19.18
CA GLN A 487 -19.57 10.79 19.41
C GLN A 487 -20.72 11.78 19.60
N LYS A 488 -21.72 11.71 18.71
CA LYS A 488 -22.89 12.58 18.76
C LYS A 488 -23.95 12.05 19.71
N PHE A 489 -24.66 12.96 20.35
CA PHE A 489 -25.93 12.65 20.98
C PHE A 489 -26.97 12.37 19.89
N ILE A 490 -27.68 11.24 19.98
CA ILE A 490 -28.77 10.87 19.06
C ILE A 490 -29.97 10.48 19.92
N GLN A 491 -31.07 11.19 19.76
CA GLN A 491 -32.35 10.77 20.32
C GLN A 491 -33.01 9.82 19.33
N TYR A 492 -33.08 8.53 19.64
CA TYR A 492 -33.71 7.54 18.75
C TYR A 492 -35.24 7.61 18.85
N ASN A 493 -35.74 7.64 20.07
CA ASN A 493 -37.18 7.73 20.41
C ASN A 493 -37.31 8.30 21.85
N PRO A 494 -38.52 8.59 22.34
CA PRO A 494 -38.67 9.20 23.66
C PRO A 494 -38.04 8.45 24.85
N SER A 495 -37.83 7.13 24.73
CA SER A 495 -37.26 6.29 25.78
C SER A 495 -35.80 5.91 25.56
N LYS A 496 -35.23 6.25 24.43
CA LYS A 496 -33.86 5.79 24.07
C LYS A 496 -33.03 6.85 23.35
N SER A 497 -31.83 7.08 23.85
CA SER A 497 -30.83 7.97 23.28
C SER A 497 -29.42 7.34 23.30
N SER A 498 -28.50 7.91 22.53
CA SER A 498 -27.07 7.67 22.69
C SER A 498 -26.46 8.88 23.39
N ASP A 499 -26.26 8.79 24.67
CA ASP A 499 -25.67 9.84 25.50
C ASP A 499 -24.58 9.28 26.44
N PRO A 500 -23.68 10.14 26.92
CA PRO A 500 -23.47 11.53 26.50
C PRO A 500 -22.69 11.64 25.18
N ASN A 501 -22.77 12.80 24.51
CA ASN A 501 -21.82 13.13 23.45
C ASN A 501 -20.41 13.26 24.03
N SER A 502 -19.41 12.98 23.22
CA SER A 502 -18.00 13.00 23.66
C SER A 502 -17.04 13.27 22.51
N LEU A 503 -15.88 13.83 22.81
CA LEU A 503 -14.78 14.02 21.87
C LEU A 503 -13.54 13.29 22.37
N ASP A 504 -12.95 12.49 21.47
CA ASP A 504 -11.67 11.80 21.64
C ASP A 504 -10.70 12.29 20.57
N GLU A 505 -9.69 13.03 20.97
CA GLU A 505 -8.63 13.52 20.10
C GLU A 505 -7.31 12.88 20.48
N ARG A 506 -6.58 12.38 19.48
CA ARG A 506 -5.30 11.71 19.68
C ARG A 506 -4.32 12.15 18.60
N ASP A 507 -3.10 12.44 19.04
CA ASP A 507 -1.97 12.72 18.19
C ASP A 507 -0.93 11.61 18.31
N TYR A 508 -0.57 11.05 17.17
CA TYR A 508 0.49 10.07 17.03
C TYR A 508 1.59 10.69 16.19
N ARG A 509 2.80 10.65 16.69
CA ARG A 509 3.97 11.07 15.93
C ARG A 509 5.05 10.03 16.07
N TRP A 510 5.60 9.62 14.94
CA TRP A 510 6.79 8.78 14.93
C TRP A 510 7.76 9.23 13.86
N ASP A 511 9.02 9.24 14.24
CA ASP A 511 10.12 9.59 13.35
C ASP A 511 11.24 8.55 13.43
N ARG A 512 11.84 8.33 12.28
CA ARG A 512 12.97 7.42 12.11
C ARG A 512 14.10 8.14 11.38
N THR A 513 15.30 8.03 11.93
CA THR A 513 16.53 8.53 11.31
C THR A 513 17.46 7.35 11.10
N ASN A 514 17.95 7.19 9.87
CA ASN A 514 18.89 6.12 9.51
C ASN A 514 20.14 6.72 8.88
N TYR A 515 21.29 6.09 9.16
CA TYR A 515 22.53 6.34 8.47
C TYR A 515 23.13 5.02 8.02
N ASP A 516 23.57 4.96 6.76
CA ASP A 516 24.23 3.82 6.14
C ASP A 516 25.58 4.25 5.57
N LEU A 517 26.63 3.48 5.89
CA LEU A 517 27.94 3.59 5.25
C LEU A 517 28.27 2.27 4.60
N LEU A 518 28.50 2.29 3.30
CA LEU A 518 28.73 1.10 2.49
C LEU A 518 30.03 1.19 1.74
N LEU A 519 30.75 0.10 1.66
CA LEU A 519 31.89 -0.08 0.79
C LEU A 519 31.59 -1.23 -0.18
N ASN A 520 31.39 -0.90 -1.44
CA ASN A 520 31.05 -1.83 -2.51
C ASN A 520 32.26 -2.09 -3.39
N TYR A 521 32.57 -3.35 -3.65
CA TYR A 521 33.55 -3.80 -4.60
C TYR A 521 32.90 -4.65 -5.67
N ASP A 522 33.16 -4.38 -6.94
CA ASP A 522 32.66 -5.15 -8.10
C ASP A 522 33.73 -5.19 -9.18
N LYS A 523 34.28 -6.38 -9.43
CA LYS A 523 35.32 -6.54 -10.45
C LYS A 523 35.29 -7.92 -11.09
N THR A 524 35.48 -7.93 -12.41
CA THR A 524 35.58 -9.14 -13.21
C THR A 524 37.06 -9.38 -13.60
N PHE A 525 37.52 -10.62 -13.39
CA PHE A 525 38.86 -11.09 -13.72
C PHE A 525 38.74 -12.30 -14.68
N GLY A 526 38.75 -12.06 -15.96
CA GLY A 526 38.51 -13.11 -16.95
C GLY A 526 37.11 -13.72 -16.80
N LYS A 527 37.00 -15.00 -16.41
CA LYS A 527 35.71 -15.69 -16.14
C LYS A 527 35.24 -15.56 -14.70
N HIS A 528 35.99 -14.92 -13.83
CA HIS A 528 35.70 -14.76 -12.41
C HIS A 528 35.10 -13.40 -12.16
N ASN A 529 33.90 -13.34 -11.60
CA ASN A 529 33.27 -12.09 -11.15
C ASN A 529 33.17 -12.12 -9.62
N LEU A 530 33.76 -11.11 -8.97
CA LEU A 530 33.76 -11.00 -7.51
C LEU A 530 33.08 -9.67 -7.12
N LYS A 531 32.05 -9.79 -6.27
CA LYS A 531 31.42 -8.64 -5.63
C LYS A 531 31.54 -8.75 -4.14
N GLY A 532 31.89 -7.65 -3.49
CA GLY A 532 32.00 -7.54 -2.04
C GLY A 532 31.20 -6.34 -1.54
N LEU A 533 30.58 -6.46 -0.39
CA LEU A 533 29.90 -5.38 0.33
C LEU A 533 30.32 -5.45 1.79
N LEU A 534 30.76 -4.33 2.34
CA LEU A 534 30.88 -4.09 3.77
C LEU A 534 29.97 -2.94 4.14
N GLY A 535 29.13 -3.09 5.16
CA GLY A 535 28.16 -2.10 5.56
C GLY A 535 28.11 -1.86 7.06
N TRP A 536 27.82 -0.63 7.41
CA TRP A 536 27.46 -0.17 8.73
C TRP A 536 26.14 0.56 8.65
N HIS A 537 25.23 0.28 9.58
CA HIS A 537 23.90 0.88 9.65
C HIS A 537 23.58 1.27 11.09
N THR A 538 22.95 2.42 11.26
CA THR A 538 22.35 2.80 12.54
C THR A 538 20.97 3.40 12.33
N GLU A 539 20.08 3.11 13.26
CA GLU A 539 18.71 3.60 13.27
C GLU A 539 18.36 4.15 14.63
N LYS A 540 17.64 5.27 14.63
CA LYS A 540 16.93 5.77 15.80
C LYS A 540 15.45 5.97 15.43
N TYR A 541 14.56 5.43 16.26
CA TYR A 541 13.11 5.52 16.14
C TYR A 541 12.54 6.15 17.39
N ASN A 542 11.70 7.17 17.23
CA ASN A 542 10.99 7.85 18.31
C ASN A 542 9.48 7.75 18.02
N TYR A 543 8.71 7.48 19.07
CA TYR A 543 7.26 7.45 19.02
C TYR A 543 6.70 8.30 20.16
N LYS A 544 5.77 9.18 19.85
CA LYS A 544 5.05 10.00 20.82
C LYS A 544 3.56 9.90 20.59
N TYR A 545 2.83 9.68 21.68
CA TYR A 545 1.38 9.64 21.72
C TYR A 545 0.85 10.63 22.71
N THR A 546 -0.24 11.33 22.37
CA THR A 546 -1.01 12.16 23.27
C THR A 546 -2.50 12.00 22.98
N LYS A 547 -3.34 12.07 24.03
CA LYS A 547 -4.79 11.98 23.94
C LYS A 547 -5.42 13.05 24.83
N ALA A 548 -6.53 13.63 24.34
CA ALA A 548 -7.43 14.47 25.09
C ALA A 548 -8.87 13.97 24.91
N TYR A 549 -9.64 13.92 25.99
CA TYR A 549 -11.00 13.43 25.98
C TYR A 549 -11.90 14.23 26.91
N ARG A 550 -13.11 14.58 26.44
CA ARG A 550 -14.19 15.16 27.26
C ARG A 550 -15.56 14.67 26.80
N LYS A 551 -16.54 14.79 27.69
CA LYS A 551 -17.97 14.49 27.46
C LYS A 551 -18.83 15.72 27.72
N ASN A 552 -20.16 15.53 27.56
CA ASN A 552 -21.20 16.49 27.89
C ASN A 552 -21.01 17.83 27.18
N PHE A 553 -20.90 17.78 25.84
CA PHE A 553 -20.88 18.99 25.02
C PHE A 553 -22.28 19.60 24.95
N PRO A 554 -22.41 20.95 24.87
CA PRO A 554 -23.71 21.62 24.83
C PRO A 554 -24.61 21.19 23.67
N ASN A 555 -24.01 20.80 22.54
CA ASN A 555 -24.69 20.31 21.34
C ASN A 555 -23.71 19.48 20.48
N ASN A 556 -24.18 18.98 19.34
CA ASN A 556 -23.37 18.20 18.39
C ASN A 556 -22.52 19.03 17.43
N GLU A 557 -22.63 20.36 17.46
CA GLU A 557 -21.93 21.28 16.53
C GLU A 557 -20.62 21.83 17.12
N LEU A 558 -20.58 21.98 18.45
CA LEU A 558 -19.41 22.48 19.15
C LEU A 558 -18.43 21.35 19.45
N THR A 559 -17.55 21.06 18.49
CA THR A 559 -16.59 19.94 18.54
C THR A 559 -15.19 20.32 19.03
N ASN A 560 -15.00 21.51 19.59
CA ASN A 560 -13.72 21.88 20.23
C ASN A 560 -13.64 21.30 21.63
N ILE A 561 -12.51 20.71 22.02
CA ILE A 561 -12.33 20.02 23.30
C ILE A 561 -12.72 20.87 24.51
N ASN A 562 -12.51 22.20 24.45
CA ASN A 562 -12.86 23.12 25.53
C ASN A 562 -14.37 23.33 25.71
N ALA A 563 -15.21 22.96 24.72
CA ALA A 563 -16.66 23.06 24.85
C ALA A 563 -17.26 21.94 25.69
N GLY A 564 -16.54 20.83 25.87
CA GLY A 564 -16.96 19.72 26.74
C GLY A 564 -16.76 20.05 28.22
N ASP A 565 -17.53 19.37 29.08
CA ASP A 565 -17.48 19.55 30.54
C ASP A 565 -16.07 19.26 31.09
N ALA A 566 -15.47 20.27 31.73
CA ALA A 566 -14.14 20.19 32.29
C ALA A 566 -14.01 19.10 33.38
N ALA A 567 -15.10 18.77 34.09
CA ALA A 567 -15.10 17.73 35.11
C ALA A 567 -14.92 16.31 34.52
N THR A 568 -15.15 16.13 33.21
CA THR A 568 -15.04 14.85 32.51
C THR A 568 -13.70 14.67 31.78
N GLN A 569 -12.80 15.64 31.88
CA GLN A 569 -11.54 15.61 31.14
C GLN A 569 -10.66 14.43 31.55
N THR A 570 -10.13 13.76 30.55
CA THR A 570 -9.05 12.80 30.71
C THR A 570 -7.97 13.07 29.67
N ASN A 571 -6.73 12.81 30.03
CA ASN A 571 -5.61 12.88 29.11
C ASN A 571 -4.65 11.72 29.39
N GLU A 572 -3.92 11.34 28.39
CA GLU A 572 -2.82 10.39 28.51
C GLU A 572 -1.76 10.69 27.45
N GLY A 573 -0.55 10.24 27.71
CA GLY A 573 0.52 10.40 26.74
C GLY A 573 1.79 9.70 27.19
N PHE A 574 2.59 9.28 26.22
CA PHE A 574 3.87 8.67 26.46
C PHE A 574 4.81 8.85 25.27
N THR A 575 6.10 8.64 25.53
CA THR A 575 7.14 8.63 24.50
C THR A 575 7.91 7.32 24.60
N ARG A 576 8.30 6.78 23.43
CA ARG A 576 9.12 5.56 23.32
C ARG A 576 10.23 5.81 22.32
N GLU A 577 11.41 5.27 22.61
CA GLU A 577 12.58 5.35 21.73
C GLU A 577 13.16 3.96 21.51
N LEU A 578 13.65 3.72 20.31
CA LEU A 578 14.40 2.52 19.95
C LEU A 578 15.65 2.92 19.18
N SER A 579 16.70 2.15 19.34
CA SER A 579 17.92 2.32 18.56
C SER A 579 18.46 0.96 18.11
N MET A 580 19.03 0.95 16.92
CA MET A 580 19.70 -0.23 16.36
C MET A 580 21.04 0.17 15.76
N LEU A 581 22.03 -0.71 15.92
CA LEU A 581 23.35 -0.61 15.30
C LEU A 581 23.66 -1.93 14.62
N SER A 582 24.15 -1.89 13.38
CA SER A 582 24.42 -3.09 12.62
C SER A 582 25.72 -3.00 11.83
N TRP A 583 26.40 -4.16 11.74
CA TRP A 583 27.50 -4.39 10.80
C TRP A 583 27.13 -5.57 9.91
N PHE A 584 27.43 -5.48 8.63
CA PHE A 584 27.15 -6.56 7.70
C PHE A 584 28.15 -6.63 6.57
N ALA A 585 28.35 -7.83 6.07
CA ALA A 585 29.21 -8.10 4.93
C ALA A 585 28.55 -9.12 3.99
N ARG A 586 28.79 -8.98 2.70
CA ARG A 586 28.36 -9.94 1.68
C ARG A 586 29.47 -10.12 0.66
N VAL A 587 29.67 -11.35 0.25
CA VAL A 587 30.56 -11.73 -0.85
C VAL A 587 29.77 -12.56 -1.85
N ASN A 588 29.77 -12.14 -3.11
CA ASN A 588 29.23 -12.89 -4.22
C ASN A 588 30.39 -13.27 -5.17
N TYR A 589 30.43 -14.54 -5.53
CA TYR A 589 31.36 -15.07 -6.50
C TYR A 589 30.63 -15.78 -7.62
N ASP A 590 31.01 -15.45 -8.86
CA ASP A 590 30.45 -16.01 -10.08
C ASP A 590 31.59 -16.48 -10.97
N TYR A 591 31.56 -17.73 -11.38
CA TYR A 591 32.49 -18.27 -12.36
C TYR A 591 31.75 -18.52 -13.69
N ALA A 592 32.13 -17.74 -14.70
CA ALA A 592 31.62 -17.83 -16.08
C ALA A 592 30.09 -17.76 -16.20
N GLY A 593 29.35 -17.19 -15.23
CA GLY A 593 27.90 -17.21 -15.17
C GLY A 593 27.29 -18.59 -14.89
N LYS A 594 28.09 -19.59 -14.57
CA LYS A 594 27.65 -21.00 -14.37
C LYS A 594 27.54 -21.39 -12.91
N TYR A 595 28.57 -21.10 -12.11
CA TYR A 595 28.66 -21.45 -10.70
C TYR A 595 28.60 -20.18 -9.88
N LEU A 596 27.56 -20.06 -9.06
CA LEU A 596 27.24 -18.86 -8.26
C LEU A 596 27.32 -19.21 -6.79
N LEU A 597 28.08 -18.44 -6.02
CA LEU A 597 28.19 -18.58 -4.57
C LEU A 597 27.94 -17.21 -3.92
N GLU A 598 27.21 -17.22 -2.82
CA GLU A 598 26.98 -16.04 -1.98
C GLU A 598 27.14 -16.40 -0.50
N ALA A 599 27.82 -15.54 0.24
CA ALA A 599 27.93 -15.61 1.68
C ALA A 599 27.59 -14.24 2.27
N ASN A 600 26.73 -14.21 3.28
CA ASN A 600 26.37 -13.02 4.03
C ASN A 600 26.61 -13.27 5.53
N ILE A 601 26.99 -12.22 6.23
CA ILE A 601 26.92 -12.14 7.69
C ILE A 601 26.40 -10.77 8.09
N ARG A 602 25.50 -10.75 9.07
CA ARG A 602 25.04 -9.51 9.71
C ARG A 602 25.07 -9.68 11.22
N ALA A 603 25.50 -8.64 11.90
CA ALA A 603 25.47 -8.51 13.36
C ALA A 603 24.62 -7.29 13.70
N ASP A 604 23.52 -7.48 14.42
CA ASP A 604 22.60 -6.43 14.87
C ASP A 604 22.65 -6.29 16.38
N ALA A 605 22.80 -5.06 16.86
CA ALA A 605 22.59 -4.71 18.26
C ALA A 605 21.30 -3.90 18.40
N SER A 606 20.33 -4.39 19.16
CA SER A 606 19.07 -3.72 19.41
C SER A 606 18.96 -3.24 20.86
N SER A 607 18.50 -2.01 21.06
CA SER A 607 18.25 -1.47 22.40
C SER A 607 17.11 -2.15 23.15
N ARG A 608 16.28 -2.98 22.47
CA ARG A 608 15.19 -3.76 23.08
C ARG A 608 15.68 -4.78 24.10
N PHE A 609 16.89 -5.29 23.90
CA PHE A 609 17.45 -6.35 24.73
C PHE A 609 18.33 -5.81 25.86
N ALA A 610 18.42 -6.58 26.92
CA ALA A 610 19.25 -6.26 28.07
C ALA A 610 20.74 -6.11 27.70
N GLU A 611 21.48 -5.42 28.53
CA GLU A 611 22.94 -5.34 28.39
C GLU A 611 23.55 -6.74 28.42
N GLY A 612 24.49 -7.00 27.51
CA GLY A 612 25.08 -8.33 27.30
C GLY A 612 24.34 -9.22 26.32
N HIS A 613 23.04 -8.94 26.00
CA HIS A 613 22.21 -9.73 25.09
C HIS A 613 21.75 -8.95 23.84
N ARG A 614 22.32 -7.77 23.59
CA ARG A 614 21.87 -6.87 22.49
C ARG A 614 22.27 -7.36 21.10
N TRP A 615 23.32 -8.17 20.98
CA TRP A 615 23.89 -8.59 19.71
C TRP A 615 23.31 -9.91 19.23
N GLY A 616 22.75 -9.91 18.03
CA GLY A 616 22.35 -11.09 17.27
C GLY A 616 23.20 -11.24 16.00
N TYR A 617 23.54 -12.47 15.61
CA TYR A 617 24.36 -12.77 14.44
C TYR A 617 23.57 -13.62 13.44
N PHE A 618 23.55 -13.20 12.18
CA PHE A 618 22.72 -13.75 11.12
C PHE A 618 23.58 -14.13 9.91
N PRO A 619 24.27 -15.31 9.95
CA PRO A 619 24.99 -15.81 8.81
C PRO A 619 24.07 -16.46 7.79
N SER A 620 24.43 -16.38 6.49
CA SER A 620 23.75 -17.12 5.43
C SER A 620 24.70 -17.48 4.30
N PHE A 621 24.39 -18.59 3.62
CA PHE A 621 25.13 -19.11 2.49
C PHE A 621 24.16 -19.58 1.41
N SER A 622 24.49 -19.33 0.15
CA SER A 622 23.77 -19.91 -0.95
C SER A 622 24.71 -20.23 -2.12
N GLY A 623 24.31 -21.24 -2.88
CA GLY A 623 25.00 -21.65 -4.09
C GLY A 623 24.03 -21.99 -5.19
N ALA A 624 24.42 -21.77 -6.44
CA ALA A 624 23.62 -22.13 -7.60
C ALA A 624 24.51 -22.64 -8.73
N TRP A 625 23.99 -23.62 -9.46
CA TRP A 625 24.59 -24.13 -10.67
C TRP A 625 23.61 -23.95 -11.84
N ARG A 626 24.03 -23.14 -12.84
CA ARG A 626 23.28 -22.93 -14.07
C ARG A 626 23.64 -24.02 -15.07
N ILE A 627 22.94 -25.15 -15.01
CA ILE A 627 23.19 -26.34 -15.84
C ILE A 627 23.01 -26.00 -17.32
N SER A 628 22.04 -25.16 -17.65
CA SER A 628 21.78 -24.70 -19.05
C SER A 628 22.97 -24.02 -19.72
N GLU A 629 23.92 -23.50 -18.92
CA GLU A 629 25.12 -22.84 -19.47
C GLU A 629 26.28 -23.79 -19.70
N GLU A 630 26.13 -25.08 -19.37
CA GLU A 630 27.15 -26.08 -19.62
C GLU A 630 27.21 -26.50 -21.07
N ALA A 631 28.42 -26.83 -21.57
CA ALA A 631 28.63 -27.23 -22.97
C ALA A 631 27.80 -28.44 -23.38
N PHE A 632 27.55 -29.38 -22.46
CA PHE A 632 26.73 -30.57 -22.74
C PHE A 632 25.23 -30.27 -22.89
N MET A 633 24.77 -29.07 -22.50
CA MET A 633 23.39 -28.60 -22.63
C MET A 633 23.16 -27.72 -23.85
N GLU A 634 24.18 -27.45 -24.67
CA GLU A 634 24.10 -26.51 -25.79
C GLU A 634 23.03 -26.94 -26.83
N GLY A 635 22.88 -28.25 -27.08
CA GLY A 635 21.87 -28.80 -27.99
C GLY A 635 20.42 -28.72 -27.46
N SER A 636 20.20 -28.41 -26.16
CA SER A 636 18.87 -28.30 -25.56
C SER A 636 18.35 -26.87 -25.48
N ARG A 637 19.13 -25.85 -25.88
CA ARG A 637 18.76 -24.42 -25.75
C ARG A 637 17.51 -24.03 -26.51
N SER A 638 17.16 -24.76 -27.57
CA SER A 638 15.94 -24.49 -28.36
C SER A 638 14.62 -24.72 -27.60
N TRP A 639 14.63 -25.58 -26.55
CA TRP A 639 13.46 -25.89 -25.75
C TRP A 639 13.66 -25.67 -24.25
N LEU A 640 14.92 -25.54 -23.77
CA LEU A 640 15.28 -25.36 -22.39
C LEU A 640 16.24 -24.16 -22.24
N SER A 641 15.69 -22.95 -22.16
CA SER A 641 16.46 -21.73 -22.13
C SER A 641 17.20 -21.50 -20.79
N ASN A 642 16.65 -22.00 -19.66
CA ASN A 642 17.27 -21.81 -18.35
C ASN A 642 16.96 -22.98 -17.40
N LEU A 643 17.99 -23.72 -17.02
CA LEU A 643 17.93 -24.73 -15.97
C LEU A 643 18.96 -24.42 -14.89
N LYS A 644 18.49 -24.13 -13.68
CA LYS A 644 19.34 -23.77 -12.55
C LYS A 644 18.92 -24.54 -11.29
N ILE A 645 19.86 -25.21 -10.66
CA ILE A 645 19.71 -25.79 -9.31
C ILE A 645 20.32 -24.80 -8.33
N ARG A 646 19.67 -24.59 -7.19
CA ARG A 646 20.14 -23.73 -6.12
C ARG A 646 19.84 -24.32 -4.75
N ALA A 647 20.73 -24.04 -3.79
CA ALA A 647 20.57 -24.39 -2.40
C ALA A 647 20.95 -23.19 -1.54
N SER A 648 20.22 -22.97 -0.45
CA SER A 648 20.49 -21.89 0.48
C SER A 648 20.23 -22.31 1.92
N TRP A 649 21.02 -21.75 2.82
CA TRP A 649 20.85 -21.86 4.26
C TRP A 649 21.13 -20.50 4.89
N GLY A 650 20.43 -20.17 5.99
CA GLY A 650 20.69 -18.94 6.72
C GLY A 650 19.86 -18.81 7.98
N MET A 651 20.33 -17.91 8.84
CA MET A 651 19.67 -17.52 10.09
C MET A 651 19.08 -16.12 9.93
N LEU A 652 17.89 -15.94 10.44
CA LEU A 652 17.18 -14.65 10.49
C LEU A 652 16.69 -14.40 11.91
N GLY A 653 16.49 -13.13 12.27
CA GLY A 653 15.96 -12.72 13.55
C GLY A 653 14.64 -11.98 13.43
N ASN A 654 13.90 -11.93 14.54
CA ASN A 654 12.70 -11.12 14.70
C ASN A 654 12.74 -10.39 16.04
N GLN A 655 13.21 -9.14 16.04
CA GLN A 655 13.24 -8.31 17.25
C GLN A 655 11.85 -7.84 17.68
N ASP A 656 10.83 -7.96 16.81
CA ASP A 656 9.44 -7.52 17.06
C ASP A 656 8.56 -8.67 17.59
N ALA A 657 9.15 -9.85 17.81
CA ALA A 657 8.42 -11.02 18.29
C ALA A 657 7.73 -10.82 19.66
N LEU A 658 8.16 -9.83 20.42
CA LEU A 658 7.64 -9.50 21.75
C LEU A 658 6.70 -8.30 21.79
N ASN A 659 6.40 -7.70 20.63
CA ASN A 659 5.44 -6.59 20.56
C ASN A 659 4.01 -7.12 20.76
N SER A 660 3.22 -6.47 21.61
CA SER A 660 1.77 -6.68 21.62
C SER A 660 1.15 -6.09 20.36
N THR A 661 0.08 -6.73 19.87
CA THR A 661 -0.64 -6.35 18.65
C THR A 661 -1.38 -5.02 18.76
N ASP A 662 -1.55 -4.48 19.97
CA ASP A 662 -2.32 -3.26 20.27
C ASP A 662 -1.47 -1.97 20.24
N GLY A 663 -0.19 -2.06 19.84
CA GLY A 663 0.74 -0.91 19.87
C GLY A 663 1.16 -0.48 21.27
N SER A 664 0.56 -1.06 22.33
CA SER A 664 0.95 -0.84 23.74
C SER A 664 2.19 -1.63 24.13
N GLY A 665 2.75 -2.44 23.21
CA GLY A 665 3.80 -3.39 23.43
C GLY A 665 4.97 -2.86 24.23
N ASN A 666 5.46 -3.70 25.13
CA ASN A 666 6.67 -3.41 25.88
C ASN A 666 7.88 -3.38 24.93
N TYR A 667 8.40 -2.19 24.64
CA TYR A 667 9.58 -2.04 23.79
C TYR A 667 10.84 -2.59 24.45
N TYR A 668 10.82 -2.72 25.78
CA TYR A 668 11.93 -3.17 26.61
C TYR A 668 11.47 -4.29 27.55
N PRO A 669 11.27 -5.51 27.01
CA PRO A 669 10.73 -6.63 27.79
C PRO A 669 11.64 -7.06 28.95
N SER A 670 12.91 -6.70 28.90
CA SER A 670 13.89 -6.96 29.97
C SER A 670 13.78 -6.00 31.16
N ILE A 671 12.95 -4.95 31.07
CA ILE A 671 12.78 -3.94 32.13
C ILE A 671 11.47 -4.19 32.86
N SER A 672 11.54 -4.37 34.19
CA SER A 672 10.34 -4.39 35.04
C SER A 672 9.73 -3.00 35.14
N THR A 673 8.43 -2.91 34.92
CA THR A 673 7.70 -1.65 35.04
C THR A 673 6.71 -1.71 36.19
N TYR A 674 6.53 -0.55 36.87
CA TYR A 674 5.55 -0.36 37.91
C TYR A 674 4.39 0.48 37.38
N ASN A 675 3.18 0.04 37.67
CA ASN A 675 1.97 0.80 37.39
C ASN A 675 1.56 1.56 38.66
N ILE A 676 1.25 2.84 38.52
CA ILE A 676 0.88 3.76 39.63
C ILE A 676 -0.64 3.91 39.77
N THR A 677 -1.43 3.14 39.04
CA THR A 677 -2.90 3.23 39.06
C THR A 677 -3.57 2.44 40.18
N ALA A 678 -2.79 1.65 40.92
CA ALA A 678 -3.32 0.96 42.11
C ALA A 678 -3.68 1.98 43.20
N THR A 679 -4.79 1.75 43.87
CA THR A 679 -5.19 2.56 45.02
C THR A 679 -5.31 1.68 46.25
N TYR A 680 -4.81 2.17 47.38
CA TYR A 680 -4.90 1.50 48.68
C TYR A 680 -5.69 2.37 49.65
N PRO A 681 -6.63 1.80 50.41
CA PRO A 681 -7.26 2.48 51.52
C PRO A 681 -6.28 2.59 52.70
N PHE A 682 -5.74 3.74 52.94
CA PHE A 682 -4.84 4.00 54.07
C PHE A 682 -5.21 5.31 54.77
N GLY A 683 -5.35 5.26 56.13
CA GLY A 683 -5.70 6.44 56.90
C GLY A 683 -7.09 7.01 56.61
N GLY A 684 -8.06 6.20 56.12
CA GLY A 684 -9.39 6.65 55.73
C GLY A 684 -9.49 7.33 54.37
N ALA A 685 -8.42 7.36 53.58
CA ALA A 685 -8.38 7.88 52.23
C ALA A 685 -7.82 6.84 51.24
N LEU A 686 -8.21 6.99 49.97
CA LEU A 686 -7.62 6.22 48.90
C LEU A 686 -6.31 6.88 48.47
N ASN A 687 -5.20 6.18 48.69
CA ASN A 687 -3.86 6.61 48.33
C ASN A 687 -3.36 5.89 47.08
N SER A 688 -2.65 6.57 46.21
CA SER A 688 -2.01 5.94 45.05
C SER A 688 -0.92 4.97 45.50
N GLY A 689 -0.94 3.81 44.91
CA GLY A 689 0.03 2.75 45.16
C GLY A 689 0.70 2.26 43.87
N TYR A 690 1.74 1.48 44.04
CA TYR A 690 2.51 0.91 42.92
C TYR A 690 2.33 -0.61 42.92
N TYR A 691 2.14 -1.19 41.76
CA TYR A 691 2.26 -2.62 41.58
C TYR A 691 3.14 -2.93 40.36
N GLN A 692 3.86 -4.02 40.41
CA GLN A 692 4.66 -4.47 39.30
C GLN A 692 3.73 -5.00 38.21
N SER A 693 3.75 -4.38 37.02
CA SER A 693 2.86 -4.73 35.91
C SER A 693 3.46 -5.77 34.97
N ASN A 694 4.79 -5.83 34.89
CA ASN A 694 5.51 -6.80 34.05
C ASN A 694 6.60 -7.47 34.85
N TYR A 695 6.74 -8.78 34.63
CA TYR A 695 7.89 -9.56 35.12
C TYR A 695 9.01 -9.48 34.08
N ASN A 696 10.26 -9.42 34.58
CA ASN A 696 11.41 -9.51 33.69
C ASN A 696 11.43 -10.87 33.00
N LEU A 697 11.43 -10.87 31.68
CA LEU A 697 11.77 -12.05 30.90
C LEU A 697 13.30 -12.01 30.74
N ILE A 698 14.00 -12.63 31.70
CA ILE A 698 15.48 -12.55 31.81
C ILE A 698 16.18 -13.39 30.74
N ASP A 699 15.50 -14.36 30.13
CA ASP A 699 16.06 -15.35 29.21
C ASP A 699 15.52 -15.26 27.77
N ILE A 700 15.41 -14.07 27.25
CA ILE A 700 15.06 -13.91 25.83
C ILE A 700 16.22 -13.26 25.07
#